data_8682b182fc75a0075e5da45fe1773c74
#
_entry.id   8682b182fc75a0075e5da45fe1773c74
#
_cell.length_a   1.000
_cell.length_b   1.000
_cell.length_c   1.000
_cell.angle_alpha   90.00
_cell.angle_beta   90.00
_cell.angle_gamma   90.00
#
_symmetry.space_group_name_H-M   'P 1'
#
loop_
_entity.id
_entity.type
_entity.pdbx_description
1 polymer ?
#
loop_
_entity_poly.entity_id
_entity_poly.type
_entity_poly.pdbx_seq_one_letter_code
_entity_poly.pdbx_strand_id
1 'polypeptide(L)'
;MSNQESPGGVSRRALLKSTALGSLALAAGGLTLPFTLRRAAAAVQQATGDTTRIVWGACSVNCGSRCALRLHVRDDEVVYVETDNTGDDRYGDHQVRACLRGRSIRRRINHPDRLNYPMKRVGKRGEGKFVRISWQEALDTLADRLKSVVAQYGNEAVYINYSSGIVGGNITRSSPSASPVARLMNCYGGSLNQYGTYSTAQIACAMPYTYGSNDGNSTSDIENSKLVVMFGNNPAETRMSGGGITWYLEQARERSNARMIVIDPRYTDTAAGREDEWIPIRPGTDAALVAGIAWVLINEDLVDQPFLDKYCVGYDEKTLPAGAPANGHYKAYILGEGDDGIAKTPQWASRITGIPTDRIIKLAREIGMSKPAYICQGWGPQRQANGELTARAIAMLPILTGNVGINGGNSGARESTYTITIERLPVLENPVKTAISCFTWTDAIARGPEMTASRDGVRGKDKLDVPIKFLWNYAGNTIINQHSDINKTHEILQDESKCETIVVIDNFMTSSAKYADLLLPDLMTVEQEDIIPNDYAGNMGYLIFIQPATSAKFERKPIYWILSEVAKRLGDDVHQRFTEGRTQEQWLQYLYAKMVAKDPALPAYEDLKRMGIYKRKDPNGHFVAYRDFRRDPEAHPLKTPSGKIEIYSSRLAEIAARWQLEKDEVISPLPVYASTFEGWDDPLRSQYPLQLFGFHYKARTHSSYGNVDVLQAACRQEVWINPLDAEKRGIKNGDMVRVFNQRGEVRLPAKVTPRIMPGVSAMGQGAWHDANMTGDRIDHGACMNTLTTHRPSPLAKGNPQHTNLVDIEKV
;
A
#
# COMPACT_ATOMS: atom_id res chain seq x y z
N MET A 1 -46.10 -12.00 -54.00
CA MET A 1 -45.41 -11.05 -53.15
C MET A 1 -44.86 -11.85 -51.98
N SER A 2 -43.60 -12.14 -52.00
CA SER A 2 -42.93 -13.13 -51.11
C SER A 2 -42.43 -12.44 -49.83
N ASN A 3 -42.88 -12.92 -48.68
CA ASN A 3 -42.25 -12.60 -47.39
C ASN A 3 -40.95 -13.42 -47.26
N GLN A 4 -39.83 -12.76 -47.24
CA GLN A 4 -38.59 -13.33 -46.79
C GLN A 4 -38.44 -13.11 -45.27
N GLU A 5 -38.54 -14.19 -44.50
CA GLU A 5 -38.12 -14.20 -43.09
C GLU A 5 -36.60 -14.20 -43.00
N SER A 6 -36.04 -13.27 -42.25
CA SER A 6 -34.62 -13.27 -41.87
C SER A 6 -34.34 -14.32 -40.83
N PRO A 7 -33.22 -15.07 -40.88
CA PRO A 7 -32.93 -16.10 -39.91
C PRO A 7 -32.60 -15.46 -38.53
N GLY A 8 -33.26 -15.95 -37.51
CA GLY A 8 -33.10 -15.52 -36.14
C GLY A 8 -31.66 -15.62 -35.63
N GLY A 9 -31.15 -14.53 -35.13
CA GLY A 9 -29.80 -14.46 -34.54
C GLY A 9 -29.68 -15.33 -33.31
N VAL A 10 -28.72 -16.23 -33.33
CA VAL A 10 -28.36 -17.07 -32.18
C VAL A 10 -27.80 -16.19 -31.06
N SER A 11 -28.39 -16.25 -29.86
CA SER A 11 -27.94 -15.45 -28.74
C SER A 11 -26.47 -15.80 -28.34
N ARG A 12 -25.70 -14.80 -27.91
CA ARG A 12 -24.28 -15.01 -27.41
C ARG A 12 -24.18 -16.10 -26.38
N ARG A 13 -25.22 -16.32 -25.58
CA ARG A 13 -25.30 -17.35 -24.56
C ARG A 13 -25.51 -18.76 -25.16
N ALA A 14 -26.22 -18.86 -26.29
CA ALA A 14 -26.39 -20.11 -27.04
C ALA A 14 -25.12 -20.47 -27.82
N LEU A 15 -24.42 -19.48 -28.36
CA LEU A 15 -23.12 -19.67 -29.03
C LEU A 15 -22.05 -20.12 -28.08
N LEU A 16 -21.97 -19.54 -26.87
CA LEU A 16 -21.03 -19.94 -25.83
C LEU A 16 -21.32 -21.34 -25.29
N LYS A 17 -22.60 -21.73 -25.21
CA LYS A 17 -22.96 -23.11 -24.80
C LYS A 17 -22.64 -24.11 -25.91
N SER A 18 -22.85 -23.80 -27.18
CA SER A 18 -22.58 -24.71 -28.28
C SER A 18 -21.09 -24.87 -28.59
N THR A 19 -20.27 -23.82 -28.43
CA THR A 19 -18.80 -23.89 -28.54
C THR A 19 -18.17 -24.66 -27.38
N ALA A 20 -18.69 -24.47 -26.17
CA ALA A 20 -18.23 -25.24 -25.00
C ALA A 20 -18.59 -26.72 -25.11
N LEU A 21 -19.76 -27.07 -25.60
CA LEU A 21 -20.19 -28.44 -25.84
C LEU A 21 -19.43 -29.08 -27.02
N GLY A 22 -19.16 -28.36 -28.08
CA GLY A 22 -18.41 -28.87 -29.24
C GLY A 22 -16.94 -29.15 -28.93
N SER A 23 -16.28 -28.28 -28.17
CA SER A 23 -14.90 -28.50 -27.71
C SER A 23 -14.79 -29.62 -26.66
N LEU A 24 -15.81 -29.82 -25.84
CA LEU A 24 -15.92 -30.93 -24.89
C LEU A 24 -16.09 -32.29 -25.57
N ALA A 25 -16.92 -32.37 -26.63
CA ALA A 25 -17.13 -33.58 -27.39
C ALA A 25 -15.87 -34.05 -28.16
N LEU A 26 -15.04 -33.10 -28.62
CA LEU A 26 -13.78 -33.39 -29.27
C LEU A 26 -12.67 -33.81 -28.30
N ALA A 27 -12.68 -33.30 -27.05
CA ALA A 27 -11.63 -33.56 -26.06
C ALA A 27 -11.89 -34.82 -25.19
N ALA A 28 -13.17 -35.26 -25.07
CA ALA A 28 -13.54 -36.25 -24.07
C ALA A 28 -14.22 -37.51 -24.63
N GLY A 29 -14.21 -37.73 -25.94
CA GLY A 29 -14.78 -38.93 -26.53
C GLY A 29 -16.22 -39.25 -26.11
N GLY A 30 -17.08 -38.25 -26.02
CA GLY A 30 -18.52 -38.43 -25.82
C GLY A 30 -19.06 -38.43 -24.39
N LEU A 31 -18.23 -38.04 -23.38
CA LEU A 31 -18.67 -37.97 -21.99
C LEU A 31 -19.27 -36.59 -21.64
N THR A 32 -20.58 -36.53 -21.42
CA THR A 32 -21.28 -35.36 -20.89
C THR A 32 -21.11 -35.27 -19.36
N LEU A 33 -20.05 -34.59 -18.89
CA LEU A 33 -19.87 -34.29 -17.47
C LEU A 33 -19.84 -32.77 -17.23
N PRO A 34 -20.37 -32.26 -16.10
CA PRO A 34 -20.18 -30.86 -15.73
C PRO A 34 -18.69 -30.59 -15.59
N PHE A 35 -18.19 -29.71 -16.42
CA PHE A 35 -16.77 -29.45 -16.55
C PHE A 35 -16.29 -28.57 -15.39
N THR A 36 -15.47 -29.13 -14.50
CA THR A 36 -14.62 -28.32 -13.61
C THR A 36 -13.17 -28.46 -14.08
N LEU A 37 -12.38 -27.40 -14.03
CA LEU A 37 -10.95 -27.40 -14.38
C LEU A 37 -10.19 -28.54 -13.67
N ARG A 38 -10.63 -28.93 -12.47
CA ARG A 38 -10.09 -30.04 -11.69
C ARG A 38 -10.30 -31.40 -12.37
N ARG A 39 -11.48 -31.64 -12.99
CA ARG A 39 -11.77 -32.88 -13.70
C ARG A 39 -11.07 -32.94 -15.05
N ALA A 40 -10.86 -31.76 -15.70
CA ALA A 40 -10.06 -31.71 -16.93
C ALA A 40 -8.59 -32.03 -16.65
N ALA A 41 -8.03 -31.44 -15.60
CA ALA A 41 -6.66 -31.73 -15.19
C ALA A 41 -6.48 -33.19 -14.81
N ALA A 42 -7.43 -33.79 -14.06
CA ALA A 42 -7.42 -35.20 -13.71
C ALA A 42 -7.60 -36.14 -14.94
N ALA A 43 -8.47 -35.77 -15.90
CA ALA A 43 -8.65 -36.53 -17.13
C ALA A 43 -7.42 -36.49 -18.05
N VAL A 44 -6.77 -35.33 -18.14
CA VAL A 44 -5.47 -35.17 -18.88
C VAL A 44 -4.39 -36.00 -18.19
N GLN A 45 -4.31 -35.98 -16.86
CA GLN A 45 -3.35 -36.74 -16.08
C GLN A 45 -3.54 -38.25 -16.23
N GLN A 46 -4.81 -38.74 -16.27
CA GLN A 46 -5.13 -40.16 -16.54
C GLN A 46 -4.84 -40.57 -17.99
N ALA A 47 -5.09 -39.67 -18.93
CA ALA A 47 -4.92 -39.97 -20.36
C ALA A 47 -3.44 -39.94 -20.82
N THR A 48 -2.58 -39.19 -20.14
CA THR A 48 -1.17 -38.97 -20.53
C THR A 48 -0.16 -39.75 -19.69
N GLY A 49 -0.59 -40.41 -18.61
CA GLY A 49 0.34 -41.06 -17.66
C GLY A 49 1.25 -40.06 -16.95
N ASP A 50 0.88 -38.80 -16.87
CA ASP A 50 1.70 -37.65 -16.49
C ASP A 50 1.92 -37.58 -14.96
N THR A 51 3.15 -37.50 -14.52
CA THR A 51 3.59 -37.41 -13.12
C THR A 51 3.51 -35.98 -12.55
N THR A 52 2.53 -35.19 -12.98
CA THR A 52 2.36 -33.81 -12.50
C THR A 52 1.98 -33.79 -11.03
N ARG A 53 2.83 -33.18 -10.18
CA ARG A 53 2.50 -32.89 -8.77
C ARG A 53 1.88 -31.50 -8.65
N ILE A 54 0.99 -31.32 -7.68
CA ILE A 54 0.38 -30.02 -7.37
C ILE A 54 0.84 -29.60 -5.99
N VAL A 55 1.43 -28.42 -5.88
CA VAL A 55 1.86 -27.82 -4.62
C VAL A 55 1.16 -26.51 -4.36
N TRP A 56 0.96 -26.18 -3.09
CA TRP A 56 0.45 -24.88 -2.71
C TRP A 56 1.55 -23.82 -2.70
N GLY A 57 1.22 -22.66 -3.24
CA GLY A 57 2.02 -21.44 -3.21
C GLY A 57 1.15 -20.23 -2.87
N ALA A 58 1.74 -19.09 -2.76
CA ALA A 58 1.04 -17.83 -2.51
C ALA A 58 1.63 -16.68 -3.33
N CYS A 59 0.75 -15.79 -3.78
CA CYS A 59 1.14 -14.49 -4.30
C CYS A 59 1.29 -13.52 -3.12
N SER A 60 2.49 -13.42 -2.54
CA SER A 60 2.76 -12.67 -1.31
C SER A 60 3.27 -11.25 -1.53
N VAL A 61 2.83 -10.59 -2.62
CA VAL A 61 3.17 -9.19 -2.92
C VAL A 61 2.29 -8.20 -2.16
N ASN A 62 2.70 -6.95 -2.11
CA ASN A 62 2.10 -5.89 -1.28
C ASN A 62 0.74 -5.36 -1.77
N CYS A 63 -0.11 -6.16 -2.39
CA CYS A 63 -1.52 -5.79 -2.54
C CYS A 63 -2.36 -6.17 -1.30
N GLY A 64 -1.78 -6.96 -0.39
CA GLY A 64 -2.43 -7.41 0.84
C GLY A 64 -3.40 -8.58 0.65
N SER A 65 -3.75 -9.00 -0.57
CA SER A 65 -4.69 -10.10 -0.77
C SER A 65 -4.10 -11.48 -0.50
N ARG A 66 -2.79 -11.65 -0.67
CA ARG A 66 -2.05 -12.91 -0.40
C ARG A 66 -2.75 -14.15 -0.93
N CYS A 67 -3.04 -14.13 -2.24
CA CYS A 67 -3.86 -15.12 -2.89
C CYS A 67 -3.20 -16.49 -2.93
N ALA A 68 -3.98 -17.54 -2.66
CA ALA A 68 -3.54 -18.92 -2.80
C ALA A 68 -3.34 -19.32 -4.26
N LEU A 69 -2.26 -20.03 -4.52
CA LEU A 69 -1.91 -20.58 -5.82
C LEU A 69 -1.76 -22.09 -5.70
N ARG A 70 -2.28 -22.83 -6.68
CA ARG A 70 -2.04 -24.25 -6.86
C ARG A 70 -1.17 -24.44 -8.10
N LEU A 71 0.09 -24.80 -7.85
CA LEU A 71 1.14 -24.86 -8.86
C LEU A 71 1.28 -26.29 -9.36
N HIS A 72 0.97 -26.51 -10.63
CA HIS A 72 1.15 -27.78 -11.31
C HIS A 72 2.59 -27.88 -11.80
N VAL A 73 3.33 -28.86 -11.30
CA VAL A 73 4.76 -29.03 -11.54
C VAL A 73 5.01 -30.35 -12.28
N ARG A 74 5.73 -30.27 -13.38
CA ARG A 74 6.22 -31.38 -14.17
C ARG A 74 7.69 -31.13 -14.53
N ASP A 75 8.53 -32.12 -14.35
CA ASP A 75 9.96 -32.03 -14.65
C ASP A 75 10.65 -30.80 -14.02
N ASP A 76 10.32 -30.55 -12.74
CA ASP A 76 10.81 -29.38 -11.96
C ASP A 76 10.43 -28.00 -12.55
N GLU A 77 9.42 -27.94 -13.40
CA GLU A 77 8.89 -26.72 -14.01
C GLU A 77 7.42 -26.51 -13.67
N VAL A 78 7.03 -25.27 -13.37
CA VAL A 78 5.61 -24.91 -13.18
C VAL A 78 4.95 -24.77 -14.56
N VAL A 79 4.14 -25.74 -14.92
CA VAL A 79 3.49 -25.81 -16.24
C VAL A 79 2.12 -25.13 -16.26
N TYR A 80 1.42 -25.09 -15.12
CA TYR A 80 0.11 -24.44 -15.01
C TYR A 80 -0.11 -23.89 -13.59
N VAL A 81 -0.91 -22.83 -13.49
CA VAL A 81 -1.26 -22.16 -12.22
C VAL A 81 -2.76 -22.07 -12.06
N GLU A 82 -3.28 -22.77 -11.09
CA GLU A 82 -4.66 -22.64 -10.59
C GLU A 82 -4.70 -21.73 -9.37
N THR A 83 -5.91 -21.40 -8.94
CA THR A 83 -6.15 -20.72 -7.68
C THR A 83 -6.73 -21.67 -6.65
N ASP A 84 -7.12 -21.18 -5.47
CA ASP A 84 -7.85 -21.95 -4.48
C ASP A 84 -9.13 -22.57 -5.09
N ASN A 85 -9.34 -23.84 -4.82
CA ASN A 85 -10.53 -24.61 -5.21
C ASN A 85 -11.18 -25.32 -4.02
N THR A 86 -10.85 -24.87 -2.80
CA THR A 86 -11.41 -25.42 -1.56
C THR A 86 -12.57 -24.57 -1.05
N GLY A 87 -13.40 -25.13 -0.18
CA GLY A 87 -14.57 -24.46 0.37
C GLY A 87 -15.79 -24.45 -0.56
N ASP A 88 -16.90 -23.98 -0.02
CA ASP A 88 -18.21 -23.96 -0.68
C ASP A 88 -18.49 -22.69 -1.50
N ASP A 89 -17.55 -21.76 -1.53
CA ASP A 89 -17.64 -20.44 -2.18
C ASP A 89 -18.82 -19.58 -1.65
N ARG A 90 -19.04 -19.65 -0.36
CA ARG A 90 -20.07 -18.90 0.37
C ARG A 90 -19.46 -17.74 1.16
N TYR A 91 -20.32 -16.88 1.67
CA TYR A 91 -19.92 -15.82 2.59
C TYR A 91 -19.25 -16.40 3.84
N GLY A 92 -17.98 -16.03 4.07
CA GLY A 92 -17.14 -16.58 5.14
C GLY A 92 -16.41 -17.88 4.81
N ASP A 93 -16.60 -18.46 3.62
CA ASP A 93 -15.90 -19.64 3.11
C ASP A 93 -15.70 -19.58 1.59
N HIS A 94 -15.41 -18.39 1.08
CA HIS A 94 -15.18 -18.18 -0.36
C HIS A 94 -13.81 -18.73 -0.80
N GLN A 95 -13.70 -19.06 -2.07
CA GLN A 95 -12.44 -19.46 -2.69
C GLN A 95 -11.51 -18.24 -2.84
N VAL A 96 -10.28 -18.35 -2.36
CA VAL A 96 -9.25 -17.30 -2.42
C VAL A 96 -8.64 -17.28 -3.82
N ARG A 97 -9.32 -16.62 -4.75
CA ARG A 97 -8.92 -16.59 -6.17
C ARG A 97 -7.83 -15.56 -6.42
N ALA A 98 -6.80 -15.96 -7.17
CA ALA A 98 -5.74 -15.03 -7.61
C ALA A 98 -6.16 -14.32 -8.89
N CYS A 99 -5.80 -13.03 -8.97
CA CYS A 99 -5.91 -12.23 -10.20
C CYS A 99 -4.83 -12.63 -11.22
N LEU A 100 -4.85 -11.96 -12.39
CA LEU A 100 -3.89 -12.22 -13.47
C LEU A 100 -2.42 -12.11 -13.01
N ARG A 101 -2.10 -11.23 -12.07
CA ARG A 101 -0.74 -11.09 -11.49
C ARG A 101 -0.29 -12.41 -10.84
N GLY A 102 -1.03 -12.92 -9.86
CA GLY A 102 -0.68 -14.20 -9.20
C GLY A 102 -0.65 -15.38 -10.17
N ARG A 103 -1.59 -15.45 -11.11
CA ARG A 103 -1.64 -16.50 -12.14
C ARG A 103 -0.45 -16.46 -13.11
N SER A 104 0.21 -15.30 -13.23
CA SER A 104 1.41 -15.13 -14.08
C SER A 104 2.72 -15.51 -13.39
N ILE A 105 2.68 -16.04 -12.14
CA ILE A 105 3.88 -16.34 -11.34
C ILE A 105 4.90 -17.22 -12.07
N ARG A 106 4.43 -18.19 -12.89
CA ARG A 106 5.30 -19.09 -13.66
C ARG A 106 6.23 -18.33 -14.61
N ARG A 107 5.79 -17.17 -15.17
CA ARG A 107 6.62 -16.34 -16.03
C ARG A 107 7.70 -15.58 -15.26
N ARG A 108 7.56 -15.46 -13.95
CA ARG A 108 8.58 -14.84 -13.08
C ARG A 108 9.65 -15.82 -12.65
N ILE A 109 9.33 -17.10 -12.45
CA ILE A 109 10.26 -18.10 -11.91
C ILE A 109 11.51 -18.20 -12.79
N ASN A 110 11.35 -18.27 -14.12
CA ASN A 110 12.43 -18.39 -15.09
C ASN A 110 12.59 -17.13 -15.98
N HIS A 111 12.23 -15.96 -15.46
CA HIS A 111 12.33 -14.71 -16.19
C HIS A 111 13.80 -14.36 -16.51
N PRO A 112 14.11 -13.78 -17.69
CA PRO A 112 15.50 -13.39 -18.04
C PRO A 112 16.15 -12.42 -17.04
N ASP A 113 15.36 -11.55 -16.40
CA ASP A 113 15.84 -10.60 -15.38
C ASP A 113 16.12 -11.24 -14.01
N ARG A 114 15.92 -12.57 -13.85
CA ARG A 114 16.22 -13.26 -12.59
C ARG A 114 17.70 -13.18 -12.25
N LEU A 115 17.98 -12.84 -11.00
CA LEU A 115 19.31 -12.92 -10.43
C LEU A 115 19.65 -14.39 -10.16
N ASN A 116 20.78 -14.86 -10.68
CA ASN A 116 21.19 -16.26 -10.64
C ASN A 116 22.46 -16.49 -9.84
N TYR A 117 23.30 -15.47 -9.68
CA TYR A 117 24.63 -15.56 -9.09
C TYR A 117 24.91 -14.35 -8.23
N PRO A 118 25.74 -14.46 -7.18
CA PRO A 118 26.31 -13.29 -6.50
C PRO A 118 27.14 -12.47 -7.50
N MET A 119 26.99 -11.15 -7.43
CA MET A 119 27.68 -10.23 -8.34
C MET A 119 28.24 -9.02 -7.60
N LYS A 120 29.33 -8.46 -8.13
CA LYS A 120 29.86 -7.17 -7.70
C LYS A 120 29.85 -6.16 -8.85
N ARG A 121 29.65 -4.91 -8.51
CA ARG A 121 29.63 -3.80 -9.47
C ARG A 121 31.04 -3.55 -10.04
N VAL A 122 31.08 -3.25 -11.34
CA VAL A 122 32.33 -2.87 -12.06
C VAL A 122 32.24 -1.52 -12.79
N GLY A 123 31.03 -0.96 -12.89
CA GLY A 123 30.77 0.38 -13.43
C GLY A 123 30.37 1.38 -12.36
N LYS A 124 29.79 2.51 -12.78
CA LYS A 124 29.18 3.48 -11.87
C LYS A 124 27.84 2.96 -11.34
N ARG A 125 27.42 3.39 -10.18
CA ARG A 125 26.08 3.10 -9.65
C ARG A 125 25.01 3.58 -10.63
N GLY A 126 24.03 2.73 -10.92
CA GLY A 126 22.96 2.99 -11.88
C GLY A 126 23.24 2.50 -13.31
N GLU A 127 24.49 2.17 -13.69
CA GLU A 127 24.77 1.61 -15.01
C GLU A 127 24.36 0.15 -15.18
N GLY A 128 24.21 -0.58 -14.06
CA GLY A 128 23.86 -2.01 -14.11
C GLY A 128 24.96 -2.93 -14.61
N LYS A 129 26.23 -2.53 -14.47
CA LYS A 129 27.40 -3.31 -14.89
C LYS A 129 27.96 -4.11 -13.73
N PHE A 130 27.88 -5.43 -13.85
CA PHE A 130 28.28 -6.38 -12.81
C PHE A 130 29.14 -7.50 -13.37
N VAL A 131 29.98 -8.10 -12.50
CA VAL A 131 30.68 -9.36 -12.75
C VAL A 131 30.25 -10.37 -11.69
N ARG A 132 30.13 -11.64 -12.12
CA ARG A 132 29.88 -12.77 -11.22
C ARG A 132 31.06 -12.97 -10.27
N ILE A 133 30.75 -13.23 -9.00
CA ILE A 133 31.69 -13.62 -7.94
C ILE A 133 31.19 -14.89 -7.25
N SER A 134 32.04 -15.52 -6.42
CA SER A 134 31.61 -16.64 -5.59
C SER A 134 30.79 -16.16 -4.38
N TRP A 135 29.98 -17.05 -3.79
CA TRP A 135 29.32 -16.76 -2.52
C TRP A 135 30.33 -16.43 -1.41
N GLN A 136 31.46 -17.13 -1.36
CA GLN A 136 32.52 -16.85 -0.40
C GLN A 136 33.03 -15.42 -0.54
N GLU A 137 33.43 -15.00 -1.74
CA GLU A 137 33.88 -13.62 -1.99
C GLU A 137 32.79 -12.59 -1.61
N ALA A 138 31.53 -12.86 -2.00
CA ALA A 138 30.43 -11.97 -1.72
C ALA A 138 30.18 -11.78 -0.20
N LEU A 139 30.14 -12.89 0.54
CA LEU A 139 29.87 -12.89 1.98
C LEU A 139 31.04 -12.32 2.80
N ASP A 140 32.27 -12.64 2.41
CA ASP A 140 33.48 -12.08 3.03
C ASP A 140 33.54 -10.56 2.84
N THR A 141 33.35 -10.10 1.59
CA THR A 141 33.32 -8.67 1.24
C THR A 141 32.22 -7.92 2.00
N LEU A 142 31.01 -8.49 2.08
CA LEU A 142 29.90 -7.91 2.79
C LEU A 142 30.21 -7.74 4.28
N ALA A 143 30.67 -8.82 4.91
CA ALA A 143 31.00 -8.81 6.35
C ALA A 143 32.14 -7.82 6.66
N ASP A 144 33.20 -7.79 5.83
CA ASP A 144 34.35 -6.88 6.03
C ASP A 144 33.94 -5.40 5.89
N ARG A 145 33.12 -5.07 4.87
CA ARG A 145 32.60 -3.70 4.70
C ARG A 145 31.68 -3.30 5.85
N LEU A 146 30.80 -4.20 6.31
CA LEU A 146 29.92 -3.93 7.45
C LEU A 146 30.72 -3.70 8.74
N LYS A 147 31.73 -4.55 9.04
CA LYS A 147 32.64 -4.38 10.17
C LYS A 147 33.40 -3.05 10.10
N SER A 148 33.90 -2.67 8.92
CA SER A 148 34.62 -1.42 8.70
C SER A 148 33.74 -0.20 8.99
N VAL A 149 32.51 -0.15 8.45
CA VAL A 149 31.58 0.94 8.70
C VAL A 149 31.19 1.04 10.18
N VAL A 150 30.90 -0.09 10.82
CA VAL A 150 30.54 -0.11 12.25
C VAL A 150 31.73 0.31 13.12
N ALA A 151 32.95 -0.12 12.79
CA ALA A 151 34.15 0.30 13.55
C ALA A 151 34.44 1.80 13.40
N GLN A 152 34.21 2.37 12.23
CA GLN A 152 34.50 3.78 11.94
C GLN A 152 33.41 4.74 12.38
N TYR A 153 32.13 4.39 12.18
CA TYR A 153 30.99 5.30 12.36
C TYR A 153 29.99 4.83 13.43
N GLY A 154 30.06 3.59 13.85
CA GLY A 154 29.07 2.96 14.72
C GLY A 154 27.84 2.43 13.99
N ASN A 155 27.00 1.71 14.71
CA ASN A 155 25.81 1.06 14.17
C ASN A 155 24.72 2.04 13.65
N GLU A 156 24.69 3.28 14.11
CA GLU A 156 23.79 4.32 13.61
C GLU A 156 24.05 4.68 12.13
N ALA A 157 25.24 4.39 11.60
CA ALA A 157 25.58 4.57 10.18
C ALA A 157 25.08 3.44 9.27
N VAL A 158 24.49 2.39 9.82
CA VAL A 158 23.91 1.27 9.07
C VAL A 158 22.41 1.44 8.99
N TYR A 159 21.84 1.35 7.81
CA TYR A 159 20.42 1.50 7.59
C TYR A 159 19.84 0.36 6.75
N ILE A 160 18.66 -0.14 7.15
CA ILE A 160 17.88 -1.12 6.38
C ILE A 160 16.81 -0.34 5.64
N ASN A 161 16.92 -0.26 4.31
CA ASN A 161 15.98 0.51 3.51
C ASN A 161 14.56 -0.07 3.61
N TYR A 162 13.56 0.80 3.50
CA TYR A 162 12.17 0.39 3.49
C TYR A 162 11.93 -0.64 2.37
N SER A 163 11.16 -1.66 2.68
CA SER A 163 10.75 -2.66 1.72
C SER A 163 9.40 -3.27 2.07
N SER A 164 8.65 -3.62 1.05
CA SER A 164 7.38 -4.34 1.15
C SER A 164 7.16 -5.28 -0.05
N GLY A 165 8.24 -5.68 -0.71
CA GLY A 165 8.18 -6.62 -1.85
C GLY A 165 7.69 -8.01 -1.44
N ILE A 166 7.99 -8.44 -0.22
CA ILE A 166 7.48 -9.68 0.39
C ILE A 166 6.77 -9.32 1.70
N VAL A 167 5.44 -9.47 1.74
CA VAL A 167 4.60 -9.10 2.89
C VAL A 167 4.05 -10.28 3.67
N GLY A 168 4.45 -11.51 3.31
CA GLY A 168 3.94 -12.74 3.92
C GLY A 168 4.87 -13.36 4.94
N GLY A 169 4.57 -14.53 5.42
CA GLY A 169 5.40 -15.52 6.05
C GLY A 169 5.86 -15.31 7.49
N ASN A 170 6.17 -16.46 8.09
CA ASN A 170 6.81 -16.51 9.39
C ASN A 170 8.28 -16.07 9.31
N ILE A 171 8.97 -16.40 8.22
CA ILE A 171 10.39 -16.15 7.98
C ILE A 171 10.61 -15.11 6.89
N THR A 172 10.00 -15.29 5.72
CA THR A 172 10.22 -14.48 4.52
C THR A 172 9.40 -13.18 4.55
N ARG A 173 9.92 -12.17 5.20
CA ARG A 173 9.30 -10.85 5.26
C ARG A 173 10.36 -9.76 5.03
N SER A 174 10.05 -8.80 4.16
CA SER A 174 11.00 -7.75 3.81
C SER A 174 10.84 -6.43 4.58
N SER A 175 9.72 -6.24 5.29
CA SER A 175 9.51 -5.02 6.11
C SER A 175 10.64 -4.84 7.12
N PRO A 176 11.31 -3.67 7.18
CA PRO A 176 12.50 -3.47 8.01
C PRO A 176 12.31 -3.78 9.50
N SER A 177 11.12 -3.53 10.03
CA SER A 177 10.79 -3.82 11.44
C SER A 177 10.52 -5.30 11.75
N ALA A 178 10.51 -6.17 10.74
CA ALA A 178 10.14 -7.57 10.89
C ALA A 178 10.93 -8.51 9.96
N SER A 179 12.00 -8.02 9.32
CA SER A 179 12.80 -8.82 8.39
C SER A 179 13.92 -9.59 9.09
N PRO A 180 14.39 -10.70 8.50
CA PRO A 180 15.60 -11.37 9.00
C PRO A 180 16.84 -10.47 9.02
N VAL A 181 16.92 -9.46 8.14
CA VAL A 181 18.02 -8.48 8.12
C VAL A 181 18.02 -7.65 9.41
N ALA A 182 16.84 -7.21 9.88
CA ALA A 182 16.72 -6.51 11.16
C ALA A 182 17.18 -7.39 12.33
N ARG A 183 16.79 -8.68 12.33
CA ARG A 183 17.27 -9.63 13.34
C ARG A 183 18.80 -9.75 13.34
N LEU A 184 19.43 -9.88 12.17
CA LEU A 184 20.89 -9.95 12.06
C LEU A 184 21.54 -8.70 12.64
N MET A 185 21.08 -7.52 12.24
CA MET A 185 21.65 -6.27 12.72
C MET A 185 21.44 -6.09 14.23
N ASN A 186 20.29 -6.49 14.78
CA ASN A 186 20.05 -6.44 16.23
C ASN A 186 20.92 -7.42 17.01
N CYS A 187 21.36 -8.53 16.41
CA CYS A 187 22.40 -9.41 16.96
C CYS A 187 23.81 -8.79 16.89
N TYR A 188 24.03 -7.82 16.00
CA TYR A 188 25.33 -7.18 15.74
C TYR A 188 25.40 -5.72 16.21
N GLY A 189 24.63 -5.34 17.22
CA GLY A 189 24.63 -4.00 17.79
C GLY A 189 23.59 -3.03 17.23
N GLY A 190 22.71 -3.50 16.37
CA GLY A 190 21.58 -2.72 15.82
C GLY A 190 21.89 -1.94 14.55
N SER A 191 20.98 -1.08 14.19
CA SER A 191 21.05 -0.18 13.03
C SER A 191 20.18 1.05 13.27
N LEU A 192 20.38 2.13 12.52
CA LEU A 192 19.51 3.30 12.54
C LEU A 192 18.06 2.84 12.30
N ASN A 193 17.20 3.17 13.23
CA ASN A 193 15.80 2.75 13.19
C ASN A 193 14.97 3.65 12.26
N GLN A 194 13.77 3.21 11.91
CA GLN A 194 12.87 3.98 11.07
C GLN A 194 11.43 3.92 11.55
N TYR A 195 10.64 4.92 11.17
CA TYR A 195 9.20 4.95 11.38
C TYR A 195 8.46 5.35 10.09
N GLY A 196 7.15 5.13 10.09
CA GLY A 196 6.31 5.39 8.94
C GLY A 196 6.42 4.32 7.84
N THR A 197 5.71 4.55 6.78
CA THR A 197 5.73 3.73 5.54
C THR A 197 5.55 4.65 4.33
N TYR A 198 5.96 4.22 3.16
CA TYR A 198 5.65 4.95 1.91
C TYR A 198 4.15 5.02 1.60
N SER A 199 3.35 4.13 2.18
CA SER A 199 1.93 3.98 1.86
C SER A 199 0.99 4.73 2.78
N THR A 200 1.28 4.81 4.09
CA THR A 200 0.29 5.15 5.13
C THR A 200 0.86 6.00 6.26
N ALA A 201 2.02 6.62 6.09
CA ALA A 201 2.67 7.36 7.16
C ALA A 201 1.78 8.47 7.73
N GLN A 202 1.08 9.21 6.88
CA GLN A 202 0.28 10.36 7.28
C GLN A 202 -0.94 9.95 8.12
N ILE A 203 -1.77 9.01 7.64
CA ILE A 203 -2.95 8.55 8.38
C ILE A 203 -2.58 7.79 9.66
N ALA A 204 -1.55 6.95 9.60
CA ALA A 204 -1.08 6.19 10.77
C ALA A 204 -0.50 7.10 11.87
N CYS A 205 0.09 8.24 11.48
CA CYS A 205 0.56 9.26 12.42
C CYS A 205 -0.59 10.12 12.96
N ALA A 206 -1.52 10.53 12.10
CA ALA A 206 -2.54 11.53 12.43
C ALA A 206 -3.72 10.97 13.26
N MET A 207 -4.26 9.81 12.89
CA MET A 207 -5.47 9.26 13.54
C MET A 207 -5.31 8.99 15.05
N PRO A 208 -4.14 8.57 15.56
CA PRO A 208 -3.94 8.45 17.01
C PRO A 208 -4.09 9.75 17.80
N TYR A 209 -3.92 10.91 17.18
CA TYR A 209 -4.21 12.21 17.82
C TYR A 209 -5.72 12.46 17.99
N THR A 210 -6.56 11.74 17.24
CA THR A 210 -8.03 11.82 17.37
C THR A 210 -8.59 10.69 18.22
N TYR A 211 -8.21 9.44 17.94
CA TYR A 211 -8.81 8.25 18.56
C TYR A 211 -7.86 7.45 19.48
N GLY A 212 -6.55 7.78 19.50
CA GLY A 212 -5.55 6.93 20.14
C GLY A 212 -5.13 5.72 19.30
N SER A 213 -5.81 5.44 18.19
CA SER A 213 -5.52 4.39 17.22
C SER A 213 -6.08 4.74 15.84
N ASN A 214 -5.90 3.85 14.85
CA ASN A 214 -6.40 4.01 13.48
C ASN A 214 -7.23 2.79 13.08
N ASP A 215 -8.37 2.59 13.75
CA ASP A 215 -9.25 1.44 13.55
C ASP A 215 -10.54 1.85 12.83
N GLY A 216 -11.02 0.99 11.93
CA GLY A 216 -12.30 1.12 11.25
C GLY A 216 -13.15 -0.14 11.39
N ASN A 217 -14.45 -0.03 11.14
CA ASN A 217 -15.36 -1.17 11.14
C ASN A 217 -15.02 -2.15 10.01
N SER A 218 -15.34 -3.42 10.19
CA SER A 218 -15.13 -4.41 9.13
C SER A 218 -16.00 -4.11 7.90
N THR A 219 -15.51 -4.49 6.72
CA THR A 219 -16.26 -4.36 5.45
C THR A 219 -17.62 -5.06 5.52
N SER A 220 -17.69 -6.19 6.21
CA SER A 220 -18.94 -6.94 6.38
C SER A 220 -20.01 -6.19 7.17
N ASP A 221 -19.63 -5.24 8.02
CA ASP A 221 -20.56 -4.42 8.82
C ASP A 221 -21.37 -3.42 7.96
N ILE A 222 -21.01 -3.22 6.71
CA ILE A 222 -21.79 -2.45 5.72
C ILE A 222 -23.20 -3.03 5.55
N GLU A 223 -23.42 -4.30 5.86
CA GLU A 223 -24.77 -4.90 5.83
C GLU A 223 -25.75 -4.23 6.81
N ASN A 224 -25.25 -3.48 7.78
CA ASN A 224 -26.04 -2.70 8.75
C ASN A 224 -26.15 -1.20 8.37
N SER A 225 -25.57 -0.77 7.26
CA SER A 225 -25.49 0.63 6.84
C SER A 225 -26.68 1.04 5.96
N LYS A 226 -27.04 2.34 6.00
CA LYS A 226 -27.98 2.96 5.04
C LYS A 226 -27.25 3.71 3.93
N LEU A 227 -26.05 4.18 4.22
CA LEU A 227 -25.21 4.95 3.30
C LEU A 227 -23.77 4.51 3.42
N VAL A 228 -23.06 4.41 2.29
CA VAL A 228 -21.62 4.20 2.21
C VAL A 228 -21.01 5.39 1.48
N VAL A 229 -20.04 6.07 2.09
CA VAL A 229 -19.28 7.17 1.48
C VAL A 229 -17.79 6.82 1.49
N MET A 230 -17.19 6.77 0.30
CA MET A 230 -15.79 6.39 0.11
C MET A 230 -14.95 7.55 -0.40
N PHE A 231 -13.99 8.00 0.41
CA PHE A 231 -12.99 9.00 0.02
C PHE A 231 -11.72 8.31 -0.49
N GLY A 232 -11.43 8.43 -1.79
CA GLY A 232 -10.21 7.90 -2.38
C GLY A 232 -9.95 6.42 -2.05
N ASN A 233 -11.00 5.62 -1.91
CA ASN A 233 -10.94 4.20 -1.60
C ASN A 233 -11.32 3.36 -2.82
N ASN A 234 -10.39 2.51 -3.29
CA ASN A 234 -10.54 1.77 -4.54
C ASN A 234 -10.10 0.30 -4.40
N PRO A 235 -10.82 -0.51 -3.62
CA PRO A 235 -10.45 -1.91 -3.39
C PRO A 235 -10.47 -2.76 -4.67
N ALA A 236 -11.31 -2.46 -5.66
CA ALA A 236 -11.41 -3.23 -6.90
C ALA A 236 -10.14 -3.21 -7.75
N GLU A 237 -9.34 -2.16 -7.69
CA GLU A 237 -8.04 -2.08 -8.38
C GLU A 237 -6.86 -2.41 -7.44
N THR A 238 -6.91 -1.99 -6.18
CA THR A 238 -5.82 -2.20 -5.24
C THR A 238 -5.72 -3.65 -4.77
N ARG A 239 -6.86 -4.33 -4.63
CA ARG A 239 -7.00 -5.72 -4.15
C ARG A 239 -7.88 -6.53 -5.08
N MET A 240 -7.51 -6.62 -6.34
CA MET A 240 -8.31 -7.09 -7.49
C MET A 240 -9.04 -8.42 -7.30
N SER A 241 -8.57 -9.29 -6.40
CA SER A 241 -9.18 -10.58 -6.12
C SER A 241 -8.63 -11.17 -4.82
N GLY A 242 -8.61 -12.47 -4.68
CA GLY A 242 -7.98 -13.18 -3.59
C GLY A 242 -8.66 -12.98 -2.26
N GLY A 243 -8.30 -11.95 -1.52
CA GLY A 243 -8.88 -11.68 -0.21
C GLY A 243 -10.38 -11.42 -0.19
N GLY A 244 -10.98 -11.12 -1.34
CA GLY A 244 -12.43 -10.98 -1.47
C GLY A 244 -13.01 -9.67 -0.92
N ILE A 245 -12.20 -8.65 -0.64
CA ILE A 245 -12.71 -7.42 0.00
C ILE A 245 -13.77 -6.71 -0.86
N THR A 246 -13.60 -6.66 -2.17
CA THR A 246 -14.61 -6.10 -3.08
C THR A 246 -15.87 -6.97 -3.11
N TRP A 247 -15.71 -8.29 -3.10
CA TRP A 247 -16.83 -9.22 -3.01
C TRP A 247 -17.60 -9.05 -1.70
N TYR A 248 -16.90 -8.92 -0.55
CA TYR A 248 -17.55 -8.65 0.74
C TYR A 248 -18.30 -7.31 0.75
N LEU A 249 -17.73 -6.29 0.15
CA LEU A 249 -18.38 -4.98 -0.01
C LEU A 249 -19.70 -5.10 -0.76
N GLU A 250 -19.71 -5.76 -1.93
CA GLU A 250 -20.91 -5.94 -2.73
C GLU A 250 -21.96 -6.82 -2.04
N GLN A 251 -21.53 -7.93 -1.42
CA GLN A 251 -22.44 -8.81 -0.67
C GLN A 251 -23.08 -8.09 0.53
N ALA A 252 -22.32 -7.26 1.25
CA ALA A 252 -22.85 -6.48 2.36
C ALA A 252 -23.83 -5.41 1.88
N ARG A 253 -23.56 -4.75 0.75
CA ARG A 253 -24.45 -3.76 0.14
C ARG A 253 -25.75 -4.40 -0.36
N GLU A 254 -25.70 -5.56 -1.00
CA GLU A 254 -26.90 -6.30 -1.41
C GLU A 254 -27.83 -6.60 -0.23
N ARG A 255 -27.24 -6.92 0.96
CA ARG A 255 -28.04 -7.21 2.15
C ARG A 255 -28.65 -5.96 2.79
N SER A 256 -27.91 -4.84 2.79
CA SER A 256 -28.38 -3.58 3.39
C SER A 256 -29.17 -2.71 2.42
N ASN A 257 -29.02 -2.92 1.11
CA ASN A 257 -29.49 -2.01 0.06
C ASN A 257 -28.94 -0.58 0.25
N ALA A 258 -27.73 -0.45 0.82
CA ALA A 258 -27.10 0.84 1.10
C ALA A 258 -26.70 1.54 -0.20
N ARG A 259 -27.01 2.82 -0.27
CA ARG A 259 -26.53 3.71 -1.33
C ARG A 259 -25.02 3.94 -1.17
N MET A 260 -24.26 3.99 -2.29
CA MET A 260 -22.82 4.20 -2.29
C MET A 260 -22.40 5.44 -3.09
N ILE A 261 -21.67 6.32 -2.42
CA ILE A 261 -21.08 7.53 -3.01
C ILE A 261 -19.56 7.39 -3.01
N VAL A 262 -18.92 7.57 -4.18
CA VAL A 262 -17.46 7.52 -4.35
C VAL A 262 -16.93 8.91 -4.66
N ILE A 263 -16.03 9.41 -3.83
CA ILE A 263 -15.36 10.72 -3.96
C ILE A 263 -13.91 10.46 -4.37
N ASP A 264 -13.56 10.74 -5.61
CA ASP A 264 -12.24 10.44 -6.19
C ASP A 264 -12.01 11.30 -7.44
N PRO A 265 -10.81 11.81 -7.70
CA PRO A 265 -10.51 12.54 -8.94
C PRO A 265 -10.73 11.73 -10.22
N ARG A 266 -10.71 10.40 -10.09
CA ARG A 266 -10.84 9.44 -11.18
C ARG A 266 -12.05 8.53 -10.96
N TYR A 267 -12.78 8.25 -12.04
CA TYR A 267 -13.82 7.22 -12.06
C TYR A 267 -13.15 5.84 -12.03
N THR A 268 -13.05 5.27 -10.85
CA THR A 268 -12.31 4.03 -10.56
C THR A 268 -13.09 2.78 -10.89
N ASP A 269 -12.45 1.62 -10.87
CA ASP A 269 -13.14 0.35 -11.02
C ASP A 269 -14.03 -0.02 -9.81
N THR A 270 -13.78 0.55 -8.64
CA THR A 270 -14.68 0.43 -7.49
C THR A 270 -15.97 1.20 -7.73
N ALA A 271 -15.90 2.38 -8.35
CA ALA A 271 -17.06 3.14 -8.77
C ALA A 271 -17.76 2.46 -9.95
N ALA A 272 -17.02 2.07 -10.99
CA ALA A 272 -17.54 1.69 -12.30
C ALA A 272 -18.72 0.68 -12.28
N GLY A 273 -19.92 1.19 -12.44
CA GLY A 273 -21.15 0.40 -12.47
C GLY A 273 -21.63 -0.15 -11.13
N ARG A 274 -21.08 0.32 -10.03
CA ARG A 274 -21.44 -0.09 -8.66
C ARG A 274 -21.91 1.05 -7.78
N GLU A 275 -21.42 2.27 -8.05
CA GLU A 275 -21.78 3.47 -7.30
C GLU A 275 -23.20 3.97 -7.67
N ASP A 276 -23.83 4.62 -6.72
CA ASP A 276 -25.01 5.42 -6.96
C ASP A 276 -24.65 6.85 -7.40
N GLU A 277 -23.46 7.31 -6.98
CA GLU A 277 -22.95 8.63 -7.33
C GLU A 277 -21.42 8.67 -7.30
N TRP A 278 -20.79 9.23 -8.35
CA TRP A 278 -19.38 9.59 -8.37
C TRP A 278 -19.22 11.11 -8.28
N ILE A 279 -18.40 11.57 -7.34
CA ILE A 279 -18.09 12.98 -7.12
C ILE A 279 -16.61 13.20 -7.41
N PRO A 280 -16.23 13.75 -8.58
CA PRO A 280 -14.85 14.14 -8.86
C PRO A 280 -14.42 15.29 -7.97
N ILE A 281 -13.19 15.21 -7.42
CA ILE A 281 -12.62 16.20 -6.51
C ILE A 281 -11.18 16.52 -6.89
N ARG A 282 -10.75 17.77 -6.78
CA ARG A 282 -9.35 18.13 -6.96
C ARG A 282 -8.47 17.44 -5.91
N PRO A 283 -7.33 16.84 -6.29
CA PRO A 283 -6.40 16.24 -5.34
C PRO A 283 -5.96 17.20 -4.24
N GLY A 284 -5.91 16.71 -2.99
CA GLY A 284 -5.47 17.51 -1.83
C GLY A 284 -6.52 18.47 -1.26
N THR A 285 -7.79 18.36 -1.65
CA THR A 285 -8.85 19.29 -1.22
C THR A 285 -9.97 18.62 -0.43
N ASP A 286 -9.84 17.36 -0.06
CA ASP A 286 -10.86 16.61 0.68
C ASP A 286 -11.22 17.28 2.01
N ALA A 287 -10.25 17.84 2.72
CA ALA A 287 -10.50 18.56 3.98
C ALA A 287 -11.37 19.82 3.79
N ALA A 288 -11.28 20.48 2.63
CA ALA A 288 -12.15 21.61 2.31
C ALA A 288 -13.58 21.15 2.01
N LEU A 289 -13.77 20.01 1.34
CA LEU A 289 -15.08 19.40 1.15
C LEU A 289 -15.72 19.08 2.51
N VAL A 290 -14.96 18.43 3.39
CA VAL A 290 -15.46 18.10 4.75
C VAL A 290 -15.87 19.36 5.52
N ALA A 291 -15.09 20.43 5.46
CA ALA A 291 -15.42 21.69 6.11
C ALA A 291 -16.74 22.31 5.57
N GLY A 292 -16.93 22.30 4.24
CA GLY A 292 -18.18 22.74 3.62
C GLY A 292 -19.39 21.89 4.00
N ILE A 293 -19.23 20.57 4.10
CA ILE A 293 -20.25 19.65 4.61
C ILE A 293 -20.55 19.97 6.08
N ALA A 294 -19.52 20.13 6.92
CA ALA A 294 -19.67 20.47 8.34
C ALA A 294 -20.45 21.77 8.55
N TRP A 295 -20.21 22.78 7.70
CA TRP A 295 -20.96 24.04 7.74
C TRP A 295 -22.48 23.81 7.57
N VAL A 296 -22.89 22.99 6.62
CA VAL A 296 -24.29 22.62 6.40
C VAL A 296 -24.85 21.84 7.61
N LEU A 297 -24.10 20.83 8.07
CA LEU A 297 -24.52 20.02 9.22
C LEU A 297 -24.76 20.88 10.48
N ILE A 298 -23.89 21.84 10.75
CA ILE A 298 -24.02 22.75 11.89
C ILE A 298 -25.20 23.70 11.71
N ASN A 299 -25.33 24.37 10.56
CA ASN A 299 -26.37 25.38 10.33
C ASN A 299 -27.77 24.80 10.13
N GLU A 300 -27.90 23.53 9.73
CA GLU A 300 -29.18 22.84 9.55
C GLU A 300 -29.52 21.90 10.73
N ASP A 301 -28.79 22.00 11.85
CA ASP A 301 -28.99 21.20 13.06
C ASP A 301 -28.99 19.68 12.82
N LEU A 302 -28.04 19.23 11.97
CA LEU A 302 -27.84 17.83 11.61
C LEU A 302 -26.68 17.15 12.34
N VAL A 303 -26.03 17.84 13.30
CA VAL A 303 -24.99 17.28 14.16
C VAL A 303 -25.63 16.50 15.33
N ASP A 304 -24.93 15.44 15.79
CA ASP A 304 -25.32 14.70 16.99
C ASP A 304 -24.70 15.38 18.24
N GLN A 305 -25.32 16.46 18.71
CA GLN A 305 -24.82 17.24 19.86
C GLN A 305 -24.63 16.39 21.13
N PRO A 306 -25.58 15.49 21.52
CA PRO A 306 -25.37 14.62 22.67
C PRO A 306 -24.13 13.72 22.55
N PHE A 307 -23.83 13.23 21.36
CA PHE A 307 -22.63 12.47 21.11
C PHE A 307 -21.37 13.33 21.29
N LEU A 308 -21.35 14.51 20.70
CA LEU A 308 -20.24 15.45 20.80
C LEU A 308 -19.96 15.88 22.25
N ASP A 309 -21.01 16.17 23.03
CA ASP A 309 -20.88 16.57 24.43
C ASP A 309 -20.33 15.43 25.31
N LYS A 310 -20.74 14.18 25.06
CA LYS A 310 -20.34 13.02 25.88
C LYS A 310 -19.00 12.42 25.54
N TYR A 311 -18.71 12.29 24.23
CA TYR A 311 -17.58 11.47 23.75
C TYR A 311 -16.41 12.27 23.21
N CYS A 312 -16.56 13.57 22.98
CA CYS A 312 -15.57 14.37 22.25
C CYS A 312 -15.01 15.53 23.08
N VAL A 313 -13.84 16.01 22.65
CA VAL A 313 -13.14 17.18 23.19
C VAL A 313 -12.86 18.14 22.05
N GLY A 314 -13.26 19.41 22.19
CA GLY A 314 -12.89 20.50 21.28
C GLY A 314 -13.83 20.75 20.10
N TYR A 315 -15.07 20.23 20.14
CA TYR A 315 -16.07 20.59 19.14
C TYR A 315 -16.56 22.04 19.30
N ASP A 316 -16.95 22.42 20.52
CA ASP A 316 -17.40 23.75 20.87
C ASP A 316 -16.77 24.19 22.22
N GLU A 317 -17.25 25.34 22.76
CA GLU A 317 -16.73 25.90 24.00
C GLU A 317 -16.96 25.00 25.23
N LYS A 318 -17.96 24.10 25.21
CA LYS A 318 -18.30 23.24 26.35
C LYS A 318 -17.21 22.22 26.66
N THR A 319 -16.53 21.72 25.63
CA THR A 319 -15.55 20.64 25.75
C THR A 319 -14.15 21.08 25.33
N LEU A 320 -13.93 22.38 25.15
CA LEU A 320 -12.61 22.89 24.76
C LEU A 320 -11.60 22.66 25.89
N PRO A 321 -10.41 22.09 25.62
CA PRO A 321 -9.39 21.84 26.63
C PRO A 321 -8.90 23.13 27.30
N ALA A 322 -8.58 23.05 28.59
CA ALA A 322 -7.95 24.14 29.31
C ALA A 322 -6.62 24.57 28.65
N GLY A 323 -6.42 25.88 28.53
CA GLY A 323 -5.24 26.44 27.86
C GLY A 323 -5.35 26.60 26.34
N ALA A 324 -6.40 26.06 25.71
CA ALA A 324 -6.72 26.37 24.33
C ALA A 324 -7.28 27.80 24.17
N PRO A 325 -7.09 28.49 23.01
CA PRO A 325 -7.76 29.77 22.74
C PRO A 325 -9.28 29.64 22.83
N ALA A 326 -9.97 30.64 23.33
CA ALA A 326 -11.41 30.59 23.57
C ALA A 326 -12.24 30.27 22.31
N ASN A 327 -11.79 30.72 21.15
CA ASN A 327 -12.39 30.45 19.83
C ASN A 327 -11.62 29.35 19.05
N GLY A 328 -10.80 28.57 19.73
CA GLY A 328 -9.95 27.52 19.12
C GLY A 328 -10.68 26.18 18.89
N HIS A 329 -12.00 26.11 19.06
CA HIS A 329 -12.77 24.90 18.82
C HIS A 329 -13.24 24.75 17.35
N TYR A 330 -13.60 23.52 16.96
CA TYR A 330 -13.96 23.17 15.59
C TYR A 330 -15.16 23.97 15.04
N LYS A 331 -16.18 24.15 15.84
CA LYS A 331 -17.39 24.92 15.46
C LYS A 331 -17.03 26.36 15.07
N ALA A 332 -16.17 27.03 15.85
CA ALA A 332 -15.67 28.37 15.52
C ALA A 332 -14.89 28.37 14.19
N TYR A 333 -14.01 27.40 13.97
CA TYR A 333 -13.30 27.26 12.70
C TYR A 333 -14.26 27.17 11.51
N ILE A 334 -15.31 26.35 11.59
CA ILE A 334 -16.29 26.17 10.51
C ILE A 334 -17.12 27.42 10.26
N LEU A 335 -17.58 28.08 11.32
CA LEU A 335 -18.47 29.25 11.21
C LEU A 335 -17.74 30.55 10.88
N GLY A 336 -16.40 30.57 10.81
CA GLY A 336 -15.62 31.77 10.55
C GLY A 336 -15.39 32.64 11.78
N GLU A 337 -15.55 32.08 12.97
CA GLU A 337 -15.30 32.71 14.27
C GLU A 337 -13.90 32.39 14.83
N GLY A 338 -13.15 31.54 14.13
CA GLY A 338 -11.76 31.17 14.45
C GLY A 338 -10.73 32.17 13.94
N ASP A 339 -9.45 31.82 14.04
CA ASP A 339 -8.32 32.73 13.79
C ASP A 339 -8.27 33.30 12.36
N ASP A 340 -8.73 32.54 11.35
CA ASP A 340 -8.70 32.99 9.94
C ASP A 340 -9.92 33.85 9.57
N GLY A 341 -10.95 33.92 10.41
CA GLY A 341 -12.16 34.70 10.18
C GLY A 341 -12.97 34.30 8.94
N ILE A 342 -12.73 33.09 8.39
CA ILE A 342 -13.33 32.64 7.13
C ILE A 342 -14.38 31.55 7.41
N ALA A 343 -15.65 31.83 7.10
CA ALA A 343 -16.71 30.81 7.14
C ALA A 343 -16.50 29.77 6.05
N LYS A 344 -16.54 28.49 6.42
CA LYS A 344 -16.32 27.35 5.54
C LYS A 344 -17.61 26.96 4.82
N THR A 345 -18.22 27.92 4.11
CA THR A 345 -19.47 27.72 3.39
C THR A 345 -19.34 26.70 2.25
N PRO A 346 -20.44 26.13 1.76
CA PRO A 346 -20.42 25.30 0.55
C PRO A 346 -19.85 26.04 -0.67
N GLN A 347 -20.03 27.34 -0.79
CA GLN A 347 -19.45 28.19 -1.84
C GLN A 347 -17.93 28.29 -1.72
N TRP A 348 -17.42 28.46 -0.49
CA TRP A 348 -15.97 28.42 -0.20
C TRP A 348 -15.39 27.07 -0.60
N ALA A 349 -16.00 25.96 -0.17
CA ALA A 349 -15.56 24.61 -0.48
C ALA A 349 -15.63 24.32 -2.00
N SER A 350 -16.67 24.79 -2.70
CA SER A 350 -16.83 24.61 -4.14
C SER A 350 -15.68 25.21 -4.94
N ARG A 351 -15.21 26.41 -4.58
CA ARG A 351 -14.07 27.05 -5.26
C ARG A 351 -12.79 26.24 -5.13
N ILE A 352 -12.56 25.65 -3.99
CA ILE A 352 -11.37 24.85 -3.67
C ILE A 352 -11.42 23.48 -4.33
N THR A 353 -12.53 22.76 -4.16
CA THR A 353 -12.67 21.36 -4.56
C THR A 353 -13.03 21.15 -6.02
N GLY A 354 -13.65 22.15 -6.66
CA GLY A 354 -14.24 22.03 -7.99
C GLY A 354 -15.60 21.32 -8.01
N ILE A 355 -16.17 21.00 -6.84
CA ILE A 355 -17.49 20.38 -6.72
C ILE A 355 -18.57 21.49 -6.68
N PRO A 356 -19.66 21.39 -7.46
CA PRO A 356 -20.75 22.38 -7.42
C PRO A 356 -21.35 22.55 -6.02
N THR A 357 -21.68 23.78 -5.64
CA THR A 357 -22.21 24.15 -4.32
C THR A 357 -23.44 23.33 -3.92
N ASP A 358 -24.40 23.20 -4.84
CA ASP A 358 -25.64 22.45 -4.61
C ASP A 358 -25.37 20.94 -4.35
N ARG A 359 -24.36 20.41 -5.00
CA ARG A 359 -23.94 19.02 -4.80
C ARG A 359 -23.31 18.80 -3.44
N ILE A 360 -22.53 19.78 -2.93
CA ILE A 360 -21.97 19.76 -1.57
C ILE A 360 -23.10 19.80 -0.53
N ILE A 361 -24.09 20.67 -0.73
CA ILE A 361 -25.26 20.79 0.17
C ILE A 361 -26.07 19.49 0.17
N LYS A 362 -26.34 18.91 -1.00
CA LYS A 362 -27.03 17.62 -1.12
C LYS A 362 -26.29 16.50 -0.39
N LEU A 363 -24.99 16.38 -0.60
CA LEU A 363 -24.15 15.38 0.06
C LEU A 363 -24.14 15.55 1.58
N ALA A 364 -24.05 16.78 2.07
CA ALA A 364 -24.08 17.08 3.49
C ALA A 364 -25.40 16.65 4.15
N ARG A 365 -26.53 16.97 3.52
CA ARG A 365 -27.86 16.56 3.99
C ARG A 365 -28.05 15.05 3.98
N GLU A 366 -27.56 14.38 2.93
CA GLU A 366 -27.63 12.92 2.83
C GLU A 366 -26.81 12.25 3.95
N ILE A 367 -25.58 12.72 4.22
CA ILE A 367 -24.75 12.25 5.34
C ILE A 367 -25.42 12.51 6.68
N GLY A 368 -25.98 13.70 6.89
CA GLY A 368 -26.63 14.09 8.18
C GLY A 368 -27.92 13.32 8.47
N MET A 369 -28.65 12.92 7.43
CA MET A 369 -29.95 12.23 7.57
C MET A 369 -29.87 10.70 7.47
N SER A 370 -28.75 10.14 6.99
CA SER A 370 -28.58 8.68 6.83
C SER A 370 -27.77 8.11 7.99
N LYS A 371 -28.45 7.48 8.94
CA LYS A 371 -27.79 6.82 10.08
C LYS A 371 -28.28 5.37 10.20
N PRO A 372 -27.42 4.35 10.24
CA PRO A 372 -25.95 4.45 10.22
C PRO A 372 -25.39 4.78 8.83
N ALA A 373 -24.31 5.60 8.81
CA ALA A 373 -23.53 5.88 7.62
C ALA A 373 -22.10 5.34 7.76
N TYR A 374 -21.68 4.51 6.81
CA TYR A 374 -20.34 3.96 6.73
C TYR A 374 -19.45 4.90 5.92
N ILE A 375 -18.74 5.78 6.60
CA ILE A 375 -17.83 6.75 5.98
C ILE A 375 -16.42 6.26 6.15
N CYS A 376 -15.72 6.01 5.04
CA CYS A 376 -14.34 5.52 5.05
C CYS A 376 -13.45 6.30 4.08
N GLN A 377 -12.15 6.26 4.35
CA GLN A 377 -11.11 6.75 3.46
C GLN A 377 -10.16 5.63 3.09
N GLY A 378 -9.77 5.58 1.81
CA GLY A 378 -8.61 4.79 1.38
C GLY A 378 -7.32 5.50 1.74
N TRP A 379 -6.22 5.07 1.14
CA TRP A 379 -4.93 5.70 1.37
C TRP A 379 -4.59 6.80 0.34
N GLY A 380 -5.50 7.06 -0.61
CA GLY A 380 -5.32 8.14 -1.59
C GLY A 380 -5.26 9.53 -0.96
N PRO A 381 -6.27 9.96 -0.19
CA PRO A 381 -6.34 11.31 0.37
C PRO A 381 -5.19 11.65 1.30
N GLN A 382 -4.68 10.70 2.09
CA GLN A 382 -3.58 10.94 3.01
C GLN A 382 -2.19 11.01 2.33
N ARG A 383 -2.04 10.59 1.05
CA ARG A 383 -0.78 10.69 0.29
C ARG A 383 -0.55 12.07 -0.31
N GLN A 384 -1.02 13.10 0.35
CA GLN A 384 -0.87 14.51 -0.01
C GLN A 384 0.07 15.21 0.97
N ALA A 385 0.59 16.37 0.62
CA ALA A 385 1.41 17.16 1.53
C ALA A 385 0.64 17.60 2.80
N ASN A 386 -0.68 17.76 2.69
CA ASN A 386 -1.60 18.01 3.82
C ASN A 386 -2.34 16.74 4.30
N GLY A 387 -1.75 15.56 4.07
CA GLY A 387 -2.42 14.27 4.30
C GLY A 387 -2.78 13.99 5.74
N GLU A 388 -2.01 14.46 6.71
CA GLU A 388 -2.31 14.34 8.14
C GLU A 388 -3.58 15.11 8.51
N LEU A 389 -3.71 16.34 8.03
CA LEU A 389 -4.91 17.17 8.21
C LEU A 389 -6.11 16.53 7.53
N THR A 390 -5.94 16.06 6.30
CA THR A 390 -6.99 15.41 5.51
C THR A 390 -7.52 14.15 6.18
N ALA A 391 -6.65 13.30 6.72
CA ALA A 391 -7.06 12.06 7.40
C ALA A 391 -7.95 12.35 8.62
N ARG A 392 -7.56 13.31 9.45
CA ARG A 392 -8.35 13.75 10.60
C ARG A 392 -9.64 14.47 10.18
N ALA A 393 -9.59 15.25 9.10
CA ALA A 393 -10.77 15.95 8.60
C ALA A 393 -11.87 14.99 8.15
N ILE A 394 -11.54 13.94 7.38
CA ILE A 394 -12.53 12.95 6.93
C ILE A 394 -13.19 12.26 8.15
N ALA A 395 -12.42 11.99 9.22
CA ALA A 395 -12.95 11.43 10.46
C ALA A 395 -14.00 12.34 11.15
N MET A 396 -14.00 13.65 10.87
CA MET A 396 -15.00 14.55 11.42
C MET A 396 -16.43 14.23 10.97
N LEU A 397 -16.62 13.68 9.78
CA LEU A 397 -17.98 13.37 9.29
C LEU A 397 -18.71 12.32 10.16
N PRO A 398 -18.14 11.14 10.45
CA PRO A 398 -18.77 10.21 11.39
C PRO A 398 -18.80 10.74 12.83
N ILE A 399 -17.85 11.57 13.25
CA ILE A 399 -17.83 12.19 14.58
C ILE A 399 -19.01 13.15 14.74
N LEU A 400 -19.19 14.09 13.80
CA LEU A 400 -20.28 15.08 13.84
C LEU A 400 -21.67 14.44 13.81
N THR A 401 -21.81 13.29 13.16
CA THR A 401 -23.08 12.59 12.95
C THR A 401 -23.29 11.42 13.92
N GLY A 402 -22.37 11.19 14.87
CA GLY A 402 -22.49 10.14 15.88
C GLY A 402 -22.46 8.71 15.35
N ASN A 403 -21.77 8.47 14.21
CA ASN A 403 -21.65 7.17 13.56
C ASN A 403 -20.47 6.31 14.08
N VAL A 404 -19.72 6.78 15.06
CA VAL A 404 -18.57 6.08 15.64
C VAL A 404 -19.02 5.10 16.72
N GLY A 405 -18.52 3.87 16.69
CA GLY A 405 -18.75 2.86 17.71
C GLY A 405 -20.08 2.11 17.59
N ILE A 406 -20.77 2.20 16.47
CA ILE A 406 -22.05 1.52 16.19
C ILE A 406 -21.95 0.63 14.94
N ASN A 407 -22.81 -0.39 14.89
CA ASN A 407 -22.94 -1.22 13.69
C ASN A 407 -23.43 -0.38 12.49
N GLY A 408 -22.87 -0.62 11.34
CA GLY A 408 -23.19 0.09 10.10
C GLY A 408 -22.59 1.49 10.00
N GLY A 409 -22.00 2.02 11.10
CA GLY A 409 -21.16 3.21 11.09
C GLY A 409 -19.70 2.92 10.80
N ASN A 410 -18.84 3.92 11.00
CA ASN A 410 -17.40 3.79 10.91
C ASN A 410 -16.73 4.97 11.63
N SER A 411 -15.40 4.93 11.77
CA SER A 411 -14.58 6.00 12.35
C SER A 411 -14.07 7.04 11.34
N GLY A 412 -14.33 6.86 10.06
CA GLY A 412 -13.67 7.61 8.98
C GLY A 412 -12.31 7.03 8.55
N ALA A 413 -11.83 6.00 9.24
CA ALA A 413 -10.66 5.22 8.82
C ALA A 413 -11.03 4.27 7.66
N ARG A 414 -10.02 3.59 7.11
CA ARG A 414 -10.24 2.51 6.16
C ARG A 414 -10.90 1.31 6.85
N GLU A 415 -11.62 0.51 6.07
CA GLU A 415 -12.22 -0.74 6.54
C GLU A 415 -11.20 -1.69 7.17
N SER A 416 -11.62 -2.35 8.24
CA SER A 416 -10.89 -3.42 8.92
C SER A 416 -11.20 -4.78 8.31
N THR A 417 -10.31 -5.75 8.54
CA THR A 417 -10.46 -7.14 8.09
C THR A 417 -10.02 -8.11 9.18
N TYR A 418 -10.60 -9.30 9.19
CA TYR A 418 -10.19 -10.36 10.10
C TYR A 418 -8.92 -11.05 9.59
N THR A 419 -7.96 -11.28 10.47
CA THR A 419 -6.72 -11.99 10.16
C THR A 419 -6.42 -13.05 11.21
N ILE A 420 -5.88 -14.20 10.78
CA ILE A 420 -5.27 -15.15 11.71
C ILE A 420 -3.88 -14.62 12.07
N THR A 421 -3.64 -14.40 13.35
CA THR A 421 -2.34 -13.90 13.84
C THR A 421 -1.27 -14.98 13.70
N ILE A 422 -0.11 -14.62 13.14
CA ILE A 422 1.04 -15.51 13.04
C ILE A 422 2.18 -15.09 13.97
N GLU A 423 2.94 -16.07 14.42
CA GLU A 423 4.24 -15.85 15.04
C GLU A 423 5.30 -15.68 13.94
N ARG A 424 6.15 -14.67 14.07
CA ARG A 424 7.24 -14.38 13.13
C ARG A 424 8.60 -14.60 13.77
N LEU A 425 9.59 -14.85 12.94
CA LEU A 425 10.99 -14.87 13.37
C LEU A 425 11.27 -13.60 14.20
N PRO A 426 11.61 -13.72 15.50
CA PRO A 426 11.80 -12.55 16.35
C PRO A 426 12.93 -11.67 15.85
N VAL A 427 12.70 -10.37 15.74
CA VAL A 427 13.74 -9.42 15.32
C VAL A 427 14.67 -9.01 16.45
N LEU A 428 14.32 -9.32 17.70
CA LEU A 428 15.02 -8.92 18.93
C LEU A 428 15.00 -7.40 19.14
N GLU A 429 15.54 -6.94 20.26
CA GLU A 429 15.60 -5.51 20.55
C GLU A 429 16.72 -4.84 19.73
N ASN A 430 16.41 -3.68 19.12
CA ASN A 430 17.41 -2.84 18.48
C ASN A 430 18.10 -1.97 19.54
N PRO A 431 19.41 -2.11 19.77
CA PRO A 431 20.16 -1.26 20.72
C PRO A 431 20.20 0.21 20.31
N VAL A 432 20.16 0.50 19.00
CA VAL A 432 20.09 1.87 18.48
C VAL A 432 18.67 2.41 18.61
N LYS A 433 18.48 3.47 19.38
CA LYS A 433 17.15 4.07 19.65
C LYS A 433 16.84 5.24 18.72
N THR A 434 17.83 5.76 18.03
CA THR A 434 17.65 6.84 17.05
C THR A 434 16.86 6.33 15.85
N ALA A 435 15.89 7.12 15.40
CA ALA A 435 15.06 6.78 14.25
C ALA A 435 14.81 7.98 13.33
N ILE A 436 14.67 7.71 12.04
CA ILE A 436 14.25 8.68 11.02
C ILE A 436 12.97 8.21 10.32
N SER A 437 12.29 9.11 9.61
CA SER A 437 11.23 8.67 8.69
C SER A 437 11.83 7.79 7.59
N CYS A 438 11.13 6.73 7.23
CA CYS A 438 11.54 5.87 6.11
C CYS A 438 11.64 6.63 4.78
N PHE A 439 11.05 7.82 4.68
CA PHE A 439 11.09 8.66 3.49
C PHE A 439 12.33 9.58 3.43
N THR A 440 12.98 9.87 4.55
CA THR A 440 14.09 10.84 4.63
C THR A 440 15.51 10.22 4.61
N TRP A 441 15.62 8.96 4.20
CA TRP A 441 16.90 8.23 4.18
C TRP A 441 17.95 8.84 3.23
N THR A 442 17.54 9.43 2.12
CA THR A 442 18.46 10.14 1.20
C THR A 442 19.04 11.40 1.83
N ASP A 443 18.23 12.13 2.61
CA ASP A 443 18.72 13.24 3.42
C ASP A 443 19.72 12.78 4.49
N ALA A 444 19.44 11.63 5.13
CA ALA A 444 20.35 11.04 6.12
C ALA A 444 21.69 10.59 5.50
N ILE A 445 21.74 10.23 4.22
CA ILE A 445 22.98 10.02 3.48
C ILE A 445 23.68 11.35 3.18
N ALA A 446 22.92 12.33 2.64
CA ALA A 446 23.50 13.56 2.10
C ALA A 446 23.94 14.57 3.18
N ARG A 447 23.17 14.69 4.27
CA ARG A 447 23.34 15.70 5.33
C ARG A 447 22.99 15.19 6.73
N GLY A 448 23.21 13.90 7.01
CA GLY A 448 22.80 13.24 8.27
C GLY A 448 22.99 14.08 9.53
N PRO A 449 24.23 14.56 9.87
CA PRO A 449 24.48 15.34 11.08
C PRO A 449 23.76 16.70 11.15
N GLU A 450 23.19 17.18 10.06
CA GLU A 450 22.37 18.41 10.02
C GLU A 450 20.87 18.13 10.29
N MET A 451 20.45 16.88 10.28
CA MET A 451 19.05 16.50 10.52
C MET A 451 18.71 16.58 12.00
N THR A 452 17.61 17.27 12.32
CA THR A 452 17.17 17.52 13.69
C THR A 452 15.78 16.95 13.99
N ALA A 453 15.48 16.80 15.28
CA ALA A 453 14.16 16.35 15.74
C ALA A 453 13.08 17.39 15.36
N SER A 454 13.33 18.68 15.54
CA SER A 454 12.32 19.73 15.34
C SER A 454 12.04 20.06 13.87
N ARG A 455 13.00 19.83 12.96
CA ARG A 455 12.83 20.10 11.51
C ARG A 455 12.58 18.83 10.71
N ASP A 456 13.41 17.80 10.94
CA ASP A 456 13.44 16.59 10.10
C ASP A 456 12.74 15.40 10.75
N GLY A 457 12.27 15.54 11.98
CA GLY A 457 11.55 14.49 12.68
C GLY A 457 12.46 13.35 13.19
N VAL A 458 13.73 13.63 13.48
CA VAL A 458 14.60 12.65 14.15
C VAL A 458 14.00 12.30 15.51
N ARG A 459 13.98 11.02 15.86
CA ARG A 459 13.46 10.50 17.13
C ARG A 459 14.58 9.83 17.92
N GLY A 460 14.43 9.83 19.25
CA GLY A 460 15.39 9.22 20.17
C GLY A 460 16.56 10.12 20.58
N LYS A 461 16.81 11.18 19.84
CA LYS A 461 17.77 12.25 20.18
C LYS A 461 17.50 13.52 19.35
N ASP A 462 18.18 14.62 19.67
CA ASP A 462 17.93 15.94 19.05
C ASP A 462 18.39 16.02 17.59
N LYS A 463 19.43 15.28 17.21
CA LYS A 463 19.98 15.20 15.85
C LYS A 463 20.69 13.88 15.60
N LEU A 464 20.94 13.55 14.31
CA LEU A 464 21.82 12.45 13.95
C LEU A 464 23.28 12.79 14.26
N ASP A 465 24.06 11.82 14.72
CA ASP A 465 25.50 11.99 14.96
C ASP A 465 26.32 11.74 13.70
N VAL A 466 25.86 10.80 12.87
CA VAL A 466 26.56 10.32 11.67
C VAL A 466 25.58 10.18 10.49
N PRO A 467 26.06 10.29 9.23
CA PRO A 467 25.25 9.96 8.07
C PRO A 467 25.13 8.44 7.89
N ILE A 468 24.17 8.01 7.06
CA ILE A 468 24.11 6.61 6.61
C ILE A 468 25.30 6.33 5.70
N LYS A 469 26.09 5.30 6.03
CA LYS A 469 27.28 4.85 5.28
C LYS A 469 27.11 3.45 4.69
N PHE A 470 26.23 2.63 5.27
CA PHE A 470 25.94 1.28 4.79
C PHE A 470 24.43 1.09 4.63
N LEU A 471 24.01 0.69 3.43
CA LEU A 471 22.60 0.52 3.07
C LEU A 471 22.31 -0.93 2.72
N TRP A 472 21.42 -1.55 3.49
CA TRP A 472 20.76 -2.81 3.13
C TRP A 472 19.50 -2.55 2.33
N ASN A 473 19.29 -3.27 1.24
CA ASN A 473 18.03 -3.27 0.47
C ASN A 473 17.63 -4.71 0.18
N TYR A 474 16.66 -5.23 0.94
CA TYR A 474 16.17 -6.59 0.79
C TYR A 474 14.75 -6.61 0.21
N ALA A 475 14.57 -7.30 -0.92
CA ALA A 475 13.28 -7.52 -1.61
C ALA A 475 12.46 -6.23 -1.79
N GLY A 476 13.13 -5.17 -2.24
CA GLY A 476 12.52 -3.84 -2.43
C GLY A 476 13.15 -3.07 -3.58
N ASN A 477 12.31 -2.50 -4.43
CA ASN A 477 12.75 -1.59 -5.50
C ASN A 477 12.68 -0.13 -5.02
N THR A 478 13.25 0.13 -3.81
CA THR A 478 13.07 1.40 -3.08
C THR A 478 14.13 2.43 -3.44
N ILE A 479 15.36 2.01 -3.68
CA ILE A 479 16.51 2.92 -3.88
C ILE A 479 16.21 3.95 -4.98
N ILE A 480 15.69 3.51 -6.11
CA ILE A 480 15.40 4.38 -7.26
C ILE A 480 13.90 4.42 -7.60
N ASN A 481 13.22 3.30 -7.62
CA ASN A 481 11.88 3.23 -8.21
C ASN A 481 10.77 3.73 -7.29
N GLN A 482 10.85 3.41 -6.00
CA GLN A 482 9.83 3.79 -5.01
C GLN A 482 10.10 5.17 -4.38
N HIS A 483 11.37 5.57 -4.27
CA HIS A 483 11.72 6.87 -3.70
C HIS A 483 11.45 8.00 -4.70
N SER A 484 11.11 9.16 -4.18
CA SER A 484 10.78 10.36 -4.97
C SER A 484 12.02 11.04 -5.53
N ASP A 485 11.84 11.88 -6.55
CA ASP A 485 12.88 12.67 -7.21
C ASP A 485 14.10 11.80 -7.59
N ILE A 486 13.86 10.93 -8.55
CA ILE A 486 14.85 9.92 -8.96
C ILE A 486 16.17 10.56 -9.39
N ASN A 487 16.13 11.67 -10.09
CA ASN A 487 17.36 12.35 -10.56
C ASN A 487 18.20 12.87 -9.40
N LYS A 488 17.58 13.48 -8.38
CA LYS A 488 18.27 13.89 -7.17
C LYS A 488 18.82 12.70 -6.37
N THR A 489 18.04 11.66 -6.24
CA THR A 489 18.48 10.42 -5.57
C THR A 489 19.70 9.82 -6.29
N HIS A 490 19.67 9.79 -7.61
CA HIS A 490 20.81 9.35 -8.43
C HIS A 490 22.07 10.19 -8.12
N GLU A 491 21.97 11.51 -8.08
CA GLU A 491 23.09 12.39 -7.78
C GLU A 491 23.70 12.14 -6.39
N ILE A 492 22.84 11.92 -5.38
CA ILE A 492 23.31 11.58 -4.03
C ILE A 492 24.07 10.25 -4.02
N LEU A 493 23.57 9.24 -4.72
CA LEU A 493 24.13 7.90 -4.70
C LEU A 493 25.36 7.73 -5.60
N GLN A 494 25.57 8.63 -6.57
CA GLN A 494 26.79 8.62 -7.41
C GLN A 494 28.05 8.96 -6.59
N ASP A 495 27.92 9.71 -5.52
CA ASP A 495 29.02 10.02 -4.62
C ASP A 495 29.20 8.88 -3.60
N GLU A 496 30.11 7.97 -3.91
CA GLU A 496 30.38 6.78 -3.07
C GLU A 496 30.98 7.16 -1.70
N SER A 497 31.51 8.37 -1.52
CA SER A 497 31.98 8.84 -0.22
C SER A 497 30.82 9.15 0.74
N LYS A 498 29.63 9.45 0.23
CA LYS A 498 28.43 9.69 1.04
C LYS A 498 27.85 8.40 1.58
N CYS A 499 27.65 7.39 0.74
CA CYS A 499 27.24 6.06 1.17
C CYS A 499 28.22 5.02 0.63
N GLU A 500 29.04 4.45 1.50
CA GLU A 500 30.20 3.65 1.11
C GLU A 500 29.84 2.27 0.58
N THR A 501 28.71 1.70 1.03
CA THR A 501 28.29 0.36 0.62
C THR A 501 26.78 0.26 0.49
N ILE A 502 26.33 -0.26 -0.65
CA ILE A 502 24.93 -0.61 -0.94
C ILE A 502 24.87 -2.11 -1.26
N VAL A 503 24.16 -2.87 -0.42
CA VAL A 503 23.92 -4.31 -0.63
C VAL A 503 22.47 -4.49 -1.03
N VAL A 504 22.21 -5.11 -2.18
CA VAL A 504 20.88 -5.48 -2.64
C VAL A 504 20.75 -7.00 -2.64
N ILE A 505 19.71 -7.50 -1.98
CA ILE A 505 19.29 -8.91 -1.99
C ILE A 505 17.89 -8.94 -2.60
N ASP A 506 17.77 -9.49 -3.80
CA ASP A 506 16.51 -9.49 -4.56
C ASP A 506 16.42 -10.71 -5.50
N ASN A 507 15.25 -10.89 -6.09
CA ASN A 507 14.99 -11.92 -7.09
C ASN A 507 15.34 -11.47 -8.52
N PHE A 508 15.32 -10.16 -8.80
CA PHE A 508 15.38 -9.59 -10.15
C PHE A 508 16.39 -8.44 -10.25
N MET A 509 16.88 -8.21 -11.48
CA MET A 509 17.63 -7.02 -11.84
C MET A 509 16.66 -5.83 -11.95
N THR A 510 16.22 -5.30 -10.80
CA THR A 510 15.33 -4.15 -10.72
C THR A 510 16.09 -2.84 -11.03
N SER A 511 15.34 -1.74 -11.17
CA SER A 511 15.95 -0.40 -11.30
C SER A 511 16.86 -0.08 -10.10
N SER A 512 16.48 -0.47 -8.89
CA SER A 512 17.28 -0.32 -7.67
C SER A 512 18.48 -1.25 -7.62
N ALA A 513 18.37 -2.47 -8.15
CA ALA A 513 19.49 -3.43 -8.20
C ALA A 513 20.69 -2.87 -8.97
N LYS A 514 20.46 -2.01 -9.97
CA LYS A 514 21.53 -1.34 -10.75
C LYS A 514 22.43 -0.43 -9.90
N TYR A 515 22.02 -0.08 -8.68
CA TYR A 515 22.76 0.79 -7.75
C TYR A 515 23.55 0.00 -6.68
N ALA A 516 23.44 -1.33 -6.68
CA ALA A 516 24.16 -2.17 -5.72
C ALA A 516 25.68 -2.15 -5.95
N ASP A 517 26.44 -2.22 -4.87
CA ASP A 517 27.86 -2.58 -4.88
C ASP A 517 28.04 -4.10 -4.83
N LEU A 518 27.17 -4.75 -4.03
CA LEU A 518 26.99 -6.21 -3.97
C LEU A 518 25.54 -6.56 -4.27
N LEU A 519 25.32 -7.48 -5.19
CA LEU A 519 24.00 -7.93 -5.63
C LEU A 519 23.89 -9.44 -5.41
N LEU A 520 22.98 -9.86 -4.52
CA LEU A 520 22.85 -11.23 -4.05
C LEU A 520 21.49 -11.82 -4.46
N PRO A 521 21.47 -13.03 -5.08
CA PRO A 521 20.24 -13.66 -5.54
C PRO A 521 19.57 -14.46 -4.41
N ASP A 522 18.33 -14.12 -4.04
CA ASP A 522 17.56 -14.95 -3.13
C ASP A 522 16.47 -15.77 -3.84
N LEU A 523 15.81 -16.63 -3.07
CA LEU A 523 14.68 -17.44 -3.54
C LEU A 523 13.39 -16.64 -3.53
N MET A 524 12.54 -16.87 -4.54
CA MET A 524 11.14 -16.45 -4.50
C MET A 524 10.35 -17.25 -3.44
N THR A 525 9.24 -16.72 -2.99
CA THR A 525 8.34 -17.43 -2.05
C THR A 525 7.84 -18.77 -2.56
N VAL A 526 7.71 -18.95 -3.87
CA VAL A 526 7.30 -20.24 -4.49
C VAL A 526 8.46 -21.25 -4.63
N GLU A 527 9.65 -20.90 -4.23
CA GLU A 527 10.85 -21.76 -4.26
C GLU A 527 11.28 -22.24 -2.85
N GLN A 528 10.52 -21.94 -1.81
CA GLN A 528 10.84 -22.29 -0.41
C GLN A 528 9.59 -22.51 0.45
N GLU A 529 9.76 -23.09 1.65
CA GLU A 529 8.67 -23.29 2.61
C GLU A 529 8.49 -22.07 3.50
N ASP A 530 7.22 -21.70 3.71
CA ASP A 530 6.80 -20.71 4.71
C ASP A 530 5.29 -20.85 4.97
N ILE A 531 4.76 -20.13 5.96
CA ILE A 531 3.32 -20.05 6.22
C ILE A 531 2.88 -18.60 6.00
N ILE A 532 1.96 -18.40 5.06
CA ILE A 532 1.49 -17.09 4.63
C ILE A 532 0.08 -16.85 5.19
N PRO A 533 -0.14 -15.88 6.07
CA PRO A 533 -1.47 -15.52 6.55
C PRO A 533 -2.18 -14.60 5.56
N ASN A 534 -3.51 -14.53 5.65
CA ASN A 534 -4.25 -13.44 5.00
C ASN A 534 -3.90 -12.07 5.61
N ASP A 535 -4.29 -11.02 4.87
CA ASP A 535 -4.23 -9.64 5.39
C ASP A 535 -5.59 -8.96 5.15
N TYR A 536 -5.94 -8.65 3.92
CA TYR A 536 -7.19 -7.98 3.57
C TYR A 536 -8.17 -8.96 2.90
N ALA A 537 -8.84 -9.78 3.71
CA ALA A 537 -9.71 -10.86 3.24
C ALA A 537 -11.17 -10.74 3.73
N GLY A 538 -11.59 -9.55 4.11
CA GLY A 538 -12.95 -9.35 4.64
C GLY A 538 -13.15 -10.06 5.98
N ASN A 539 -14.17 -10.91 6.06
CA ASN A 539 -14.57 -11.61 7.31
C ASN A 539 -14.06 -13.06 7.38
N MET A 540 -13.05 -13.42 6.60
CA MET A 540 -12.43 -14.74 6.60
C MET A 540 -10.93 -14.65 6.77
N GLY A 541 -10.40 -15.33 7.80
CA GLY A 541 -8.96 -15.53 7.97
C GLY A 541 -8.51 -16.83 7.30
N TYR A 542 -7.28 -16.86 6.81
CA TYR A 542 -6.68 -18.09 6.28
C TYR A 542 -5.17 -18.13 6.47
N LEU A 543 -4.63 -19.35 6.47
CA LEU A 543 -3.21 -19.65 6.43
C LEU A 543 -2.93 -20.50 5.20
N ILE A 544 -1.89 -20.19 4.45
CA ILE A 544 -1.41 -20.98 3.32
C ILE A 544 -0.05 -21.54 3.67
N PHE A 545 0.08 -22.87 3.72
CA PHE A 545 1.38 -23.53 3.83
C PHE A 545 1.97 -23.63 2.43
N ILE A 546 2.99 -22.83 2.15
CA ILE A 546 3.65 -22.85 0.84
C ILE A 546 4.80 -23.84 0.82
N GLN A 547 4.93 -24.55 -0.29
CA GLN A 547 5.98 -25.55 -0.53
C GLN A 547 6.77 -25.18 -1.78
N PRO A 548 8.06 -25.59 -1.87
CA PRO A 548 8.84 -25.35 -3.08
C PRO A 548 8.18 -25.99 -4.30
N ALA A 549 7.84 -25.17 -5.30
CA ALA A 549 7.33 -25.64 -6.56
C ALA A 549 8.45 -26.24 -7.45
N THR A 550 9.62 -25.60 -7.38
CA THR A 550 10.82 -26.00 -8.13
C THR A 550 12.02 -26.07 -7.20
N SER A 551 13.02 -26.84 -7.56
CA SER A 551 14.32 -26.79 -6.89
C SER A 551 14.97 -25.39 -7.06
N ALA A 552 15.85 -25.03 -6.13
CA ALA A 552 16.67 -23.84 -6.26
C ALA A 552 17.64 -24.00 -7.45
N LYS A 553 17.44 -23.20 -8.51
CA LYS A 553 18.28 -23.22 -9.71
C LYS A 553 19.47 -22.28 -9.56
N PHE A 554 20.56 -22.56 -10.24
CA PHE A 554 21.80 -21.78 -10.21
C PHE A 554 22.37 -21.67 -8.79
N GLU A 555 22.83 -20.49 -8.39
CA GLU A 555 23.39 -20.23 -7.06
C GLU A 555 22.46 -19.40 -6.15
N ARG A 556 21.16 -19.39 -6.43
CA ARG A 556 20.17 -18.73 -5.59
C ARG A 556 20.10 -19.39 -4.22
N LYS A 557 19.96 -18.60 -3.14
CA LYS A 557 19.93 -19.08 -1.77
C LYS A 557 18.78 -18.44 -0.99
N PRO A 558 18.19 -19.16 0.00
CA PRO A 558 17.18 -18.54 0.88
C PRO A 558 17.81 -17.40 1.69
N ILE A 559 17.05 -16.35 1.95
CA ILE A 559 17.49 -15.21 2.77
C ILE A 559 18.04 -15.66 4.13
N TYR A 560 17.40 -16.64 4.78
CA TYR A 560 17.86 -17.14 6.06
C TYR A 560 19.28 -17.75 5.99
N TRP A 561 19.59 -18.50 4.92
CA TRP A 561 20.94 -19.03 4.69
C TRP A 561 21.94 -17.91 4.48
N ILE A 562 21.63 -16.93 3.60
CA ILE A 562 22.52 -15.80 3.30
C ILE A 562 22.91 -15.09 4.59
N LEU A 563 21.93 -14.77 5.42
CA LEU A 563 22.16 -14.02 6.67
C LEU A 563 22.84 -14.87 7.75
N SER A 564 22.58 -16.18 7.79
CA SER A 564 23.31 -17.10 8.70
C SER A 564 24.80 -17.15 8.35
N GLU A 565 25.14 -17.16 7.06
CA GLU A 565 26.53 -17.14 6.60
C GLU A 565 27.23 -15.79 6.86
N VAL A 566 26.49 -14.67 6.74
CA VAL A 566 26.99 -13.35 7.18
C VAL A 566 27.23 -13.35 8.70
N ALA A 567 26.29 -13.87 9.48
CA ALA A 567 26.39 -13.93 10.94
C ALA A 567 27.64 -14.67 11.41
N LYS A 568 28.00 -15.80 10.78
CA LYS A 568 29.25 -16.54 11.06
C LYS A 568 30.50 -15.68 10.89
N ARG A 569 30.51 -14.81 9.87
CA ARG A 569 31.66 -13.93 9.59
C ARG A 569 31.73 -12.71 10.51
N LEU A 570 30.60 -12.36 11.12
CA LEU A 570 30.53 -11.29 12.11
C LEU A 570 30.96 -11.74 13.53
N GLY A 571 30.85 -13.05 13.83
CA GLY A 571 31.24 -13.64 15.08
C GLY A 571 30.39 -14.85 15.47
N ASP A 572 31.00 -15.79 16.23
CA ASP A 572 30.29 -17.01 16.66
C ASP A 572 29.11 -16.68 17.57
N ASP A 573 29.21 -15.67 18.42
CA ASP A 573 28.15 -15.20 19.30
C ASP A 573 27.00 -14.57 18.46
N VAL A 574 27.31 -13.83 17.42
CA VAL A 574 26.31 -13.25 16.49
C VAL A 574 25.58 -14.38 15.77
N HIS A 575 26.27 -15.37 15.27
CA HIS A 575 25.69 -16.54 14.60
C HIS A 575 24.77 -17.33 15.56
N GLN A 576 25.23 -17.59 16.79
CA GLN A 576 24.42 -18.31 17.78
C GLN A 576 23.14 -17.54 18.16
N ARG A 577 23.24 -16.22 18.33
CA ARG A 577 22.08 -15.36 18.63
C ARG A 577 21.13 -15.25 17.45
N PHE A 578 21.64 -15.22 16.23
CA PHE A 578 20.82 -15.15 15.03
C PHE A 578 20.04 -16.43 14.78
N THR A 579 20.70 -17.60 14.86
CA THR A 579 20.08 -18.90 14.54
C THR A 579 19.43 -19.57 15.74
N GLU A 580 19.89 -19.31 16.96
CA GLU A 580 19.54 -20.08 18.18
C GLU A 580 19.70 -21.61 17.96
N GLY A 581 20.65 -22.01 17.09
CA GLY A 581 20.90 -23.39 16.71
C GLY A 581 19.84 -24.03 15.79
N ARG A 582 18.90 -23.23 15.22
CA ARG A 582 17.80 -23.74 14.39
C ARG A 582 18.04 -23.54 12.91
N THR A 583 17.65 -24.53 12.11
CA THR A 583 17.45 -24.37 10.65
C THR A 583 16.18 -23.57 10.36
N GLN A 584 15.96 -23.17 9.09
CA GLN A 584 14.73 -22.49 8.69
C GLN A 584 13.49 -23.36 8.95
N GLU A 585 13.55 -24.66 8.66
CA GLU A 585 12.44 -25.60 8.92
C GLU A 585 12.14 -25.73 10.42
N GLN A 586 13.19 -25.85 11.25
CA GLN A 586 13.02 -25.91 12.71
C GLN A 586 12.44 -24.62 13.28
N TRP A 587 12.76 -23.45 12.68
CA TRP A 587 12.09 -22.19 13.01
C TRP A 587 10.61 -22.20 12.66
N LEU A 588 10.22 -22.68 11.47
CA LEU A 588 8.82 -22.78 11.08
C LEU A 588 8.01 -23.66 12.06
N GLN A 589 8.54 -24.83 12.39
CA GLN A 589 7.91 -25.75 13.34
C GLN A 589 7.77 -25.11 14.74
N TYR A 590 8.83 -24.46 15.23
CA TYR A 590 8.84 -23.79 16.53
C TYR A 590 7.83 -22.63 16.59
N LEU A 591 7.81 -21.77 15.57
CA LEU A 591 6.88 -20.63 15.51
C LEU A 591 5.43 -21.10 15.37
N TYR A 592 5.18 -22.12 14.58
CA TYR A 592 3.84 -22.67 14.42
C TYR A 592 3.33 -23.34 15.70
N ALA A 593 4.18 -24.04 16.43
CA ALA A 593 3.82 -24.58 17.73
C ALA A 593 3.37 -23.49 18.71
N LYS A 594 4.02 -22.34 18.71
CA LYS A 594 3.59 -21.15 19.49
C LYS A 594 2.24 -20.61 19.03
N MET A 595 1.95 -20.66 17.72
CA MET A 595 0.64 -20.26 17.18
C MET A 595 -0.46 -21.19 17.69
N VAL A 596 -0.25 -22.51 17.61
CA VAL A 596 -1.23 -23.51 18.10
C VAL A 596 -1.44 -23.38 19.62
N ALA A 597 -0.38 -23.11 20.39
CA ALA A 597 -0.51 -22.90 21.83
C ALA A 597 -1.39 -21.68 22.18
N LYS A 598 -1.37 -20.63 21.36
CA LYS A 598 -2.21 -19.44 21.53
C LYS A 598 -3.61 -19.59 20.94
N ASP A 599 -3.76 -20.39 19.91
CA ASP A 599 -5.01 -20.63 19.17
C ASP A 599 -5.17 -22.14 18.90
N PRO A 600 -5.73 -22.91 19.85
CA PRO A 600 -5.90 -24.36 19.73
C PRO A 600 -6.87 -24.80 18.60
N ALA A 601 -7.60 -23.86 17.99
CA ALA A 601 -8.45 -24.15 16.83
C ALA A 601 -7.65 -24.31 15.52
N LEU A 602 -6.37 -23.97 15.51
CA LEU A 602 -5.50 -24.19 14.37
C LEU A 602 -5.19 -25.69 14.19
N PRO A 603 -5.08 -26.19 12.94
CA PRO A 603 -4.69 -27.56 12.68
C PRO A 603 -3.26 -27.86 13.17
N ALA A 604 -2.92 -29.14 13.36
CA ALA A 604 -1.55 -29.53 13.58
C ALA A 604 -0.64 -29.16 12.39
N TYR A 605 0.66 -28.97 12.63
CA TYR A 605 1.62 -28.55 11.59
C TYR A 605 1.57 -29.42 10.33
N GLU A 606 1.63 -30.75 10.50
CA GLU A 606 1.58 -31.70 9.38
C GLU A 606 0.21 -31.70 8.66
N ASP A 607 -0.86 -31.42 9.39
CA ASP A 607 -2.19 -31.31 8.82
C ASP A 607 -2.29 -30.06 7.96
N LEU A 608 -1.81 -28.90 8.43
CA LEU A 608 -1.76 -27.67 7.64
C LEU A 608 -0.91 -27.87 6.37
N LYS A 609 0.25 -28.52 6.50
CA LYS A 609 1.15 -28.84 5.37
C LYS A 609 0.45 -29.71 4.31
N ARG A 610 -0.32 -30.71 4.76
CA ARG A 610 -1.11 -31.60 3.88
C ARG A 610 -2.29 -30.90 3.23
N MET A 611 -3.02 -30.07 3.99
CA MET A 611 -4.18 -29.30 3.51
C MET A 611 -3.77 -28.23 2.50
N GLY A 612 -2.62 -27.57 2.74
CA GLY A 612 -2.10 -26.46 1.98
C GLY A 612 -2.76 -25.11 2.32
N ILE A 613 -4.05 -25.08 2.60
CA ILE A 613 -4.78 -23.89 3.06
C ILE A 613 -5.77 -24.26 4.17
N TYR A 614 -5.78 -23.45 5.23
CA TYR A 614 -6.76 -23.48 6.32
C TYR A 614 -7.54 -22.18 6.30
N LYS A 615 -8.86 -22.23 6.43
CA LYS A 615 -9.76 -21.06 6.43
C LYS A 615 -10.65 -21.07 7.66
N ARG A 616 -10.93 -19.86 8.14
CA ARG A 616 -11.83 -19.67 9.28
C ARG A 616 -12.59 -18.36 9.15
N LYS A 617 -13.91 -18.39 9.27
CA LYS A 617 -14.73 -17.17 9.44
C LYS A 617 -14.36 -16.49 10.77
N ASP A 618 -14.45 -15.14 10.81
CA ASP A 618 -14.27 -14.42 12.06
C ASP A 618 -15.25 -14.92 13.14
N PRO A 619 -14.77 -15.49 14.25
CA PRO A 619 -15.62 -16.03 15.30
C PRO A 619 -16.40 -14.94 16.07
N ASN A 620 -15.96 -13.68 16.00
CA ASN A 620 -16.54 -12.55 16.69
C ASN A 620 -17.59 -11.78 15.85
N GLY A 621 -17.82 -12.17 14.61
CA GLY A 621 -18.72 -11.50 13.67
C GLY A 621 -18.14 -10.19 13.13
N HIS A 622 -18.96 -9.13 13.08
CA HIS A 622 -18.52 -7.83 12.59
C HIS A 622 -17.67 -7.11 13.63
N PHE A 623 -16.47 -6.70 13.23
CA PHE A 623 -15.67 -5.79 14.07
C PHE A 623 -16.23 -4.37 13.94
N VAL A 624 -16.49 -3.75 15.07
CA VAL A 624 -16.93 -2.35 15.19
C VAL A 624 -15.88 -1.60 16.01
N ALA A 625 -15.18 -0.69 15.37
CA ALA A 625 -14.17 0.14 16.01
C ALA A 625 -14.80 1.00 17.13
N TYR A 626 -14.14 1.02 18.28
CA TYR A 626 -14.53 1.83 19.46
C TYR A 626 -15.90 1.49 20.05
N ARG A 627 -16.41 0.26 19.84
CA ARG A 627 -17.70 -0.22 20.37
C ARG A 627 -17.75 -0.13 21.89
N ASP A 628 -16.72 -0.59 22.59
CA ASP A 628 -16.70 -0.64 24.06
C ASP A 628 -16.61 0.77 24.66
N PHE A 629 -15.80 1.65 24.06
CA PHE A 629 -15.78 3.08 24.38
C PHE A 629 -17.16 3.72 24.20
N ARG A 630 -17.88 3.42 23.12
CA ARG A 630 -19.22 3.95 22.87
C ARG A 630 -20.23 3.48 23.92
N ARG A 631 -20.12 2.24 24.38
CA ARG A 631 -20.99 1.68 25.42
C ARG A 631 -20.71 2.29 26.79
N ASP A 632 -19.44 2.36 27.18
CA ASP A 632 -18.99 2.85 28.47
C ASP A 632 -17.61 3.52 28.32
N PRO A 633 -17.60 4.85 28.09
CA PRO A 633 -16.33 5.56 27.86
C PRO A 633 -15.47 5.68 29.12
N GLU A 634 -16.04 5.55 30.33
CA GLU A 634 -15.30 5.59 31.59
C GLU A 634 -14.56 4.25 31.84
N ALA A 635 -15.25 3.14 31.60
CA ALA A 635 -14.66 1.80 31.74
C ALA A 635 -13.69 1.46 30.62
N HIS A 636 -13.89 2.01 29.40
CA HIS A 636 -13.11 1.74 28.20
C HIS A 636 -12.64 3.04 27.50
N PRO A 637 -11.84 3.88 28.18
CA PRO A 637 -11.35 5.13 27.61
C PRO A 637 -10.49 4.87 26.38
N LEU A 638 -10.48 5.82 25.45
CA LEU A 638 -9.57 5.81 24.32
C LEU A 638 -8.12 6.04 24.78
N LYS A 639 -7.16 5.62 23.95
CA LYS A 639 -5.73 5.84 24.20
C LYS A 639 -5.29 7.27 23.86
N THR A 640 -6.11 8.25 24.17
CA THR A 640 -5.82 9.67 24.06
C THR A 640 -5.61 10.26 25.46
N PRO A 641 -4.92 11.40 25.61
CA PRO A 641 -4.75 12.02 26.93
C PRO A 641 -6.04 12.28 27.70
N SER A 642 -7.12 12.67 27.00
CA SER A 642 -8.44 12.89 27.58
C SER A 642 -9.25 11.62 27.83
N GLY A 643 -8.84 10.49 27.27
CA GLY A 643 -9.64 9.26 27.21
C GLY A 643 -10.82 9.33 26.24
N LYS A 644 -10.99 10.44 25.53
CA LYS A 644 -12.09 10.73 24.59
C LYS A 644 -11.58 10.94 23.15
N ILE A 645 -12.51 11.16 22.23
CA ILE A 645 -12.21 11.59 20.86
C ILE A 645 -11.72 13.03 20.90
N GLU A 646 -10.47 13.25 20.47
CA GLU A 646 -9.86 14.60 20.49
C GLU A 646 -10.00 15.27 19.12
N ILE A 647 -11.03 16.09 18.95
CA ILE A 647 -11.20 16.99 17.80
C ILE A 647 -10.14 18.07 17.88
N TYR A 648 -9.98 18.70 19.07
CA TYR A 648 -8.82 19.54 19.39
C TYR A 648 -7.76 18.68 20.08
N SER A 649 -6.56 18.63 19.51
CA SER A 649 -5.41 17.90 20.08
C SER A 649 -4.40 18.86 20.70
N SER A 650 -4.31 18.87 22.03
CA SER A 650 -3.30 19.66 22.76
C SER A 650 -1.88 19.21 22.41
N ARG A 651 -1.67 17.92 22.11
CA ARG A 651 -0.37 17.39 21.67
C ARG A 651 0.05 18.00 20.32
N LEU A 652 -0.88 18.14 19.38
CA LEU A 652 -0.57 18.79 18.09
C LEU A 652 -0.32 20.29 18.24
N ALA A 653 -1.04 20.98 19.16
CA ALA A 653 -0.76 22.37 19.47
C ALA A 653 0.67 22.56 20.01
N GLU A 654 1.15 21.67 20.89
CA GLU A 654 2.51 21.68 21.40
C GLU A 654 3.55 21.43 20.29
N ILE A 655 3.30 20.47 19.40
CA ILE A 655 4.19 20.17 18.26
C ILE A 655 4.27 21.40 17.34
N ALA A 656 3.13 22.00 16.97
CA ALA A 656 3.07 23.20 16.13
C ALA A 656 3.85 24.38 16.72
N ALA A 657 3.86 24.52 18.05
CA ALA A 657 4.59 25.58 18.74
C ALA A 657 6.12 25.35 18.81
N ARG A 658 6.56 24.09 18.75
CA ARG A 658 7.98 23.71 18.97
C ARG A 658 8.74 23.35 17.71
N TRP A 659 8.06 22.81 16.68
CA TRP A 659 8.73 22.37 15.46
C TRP A 659 9.07 23.53 14.54
N GLN A 660 10.16 23.37 13.79
CA GLN A 660 10.56 24.29 12.74
C GLN A 660 9.85 23.91 11.43
N LEU A 661 8.83 24.69 11.10
CA LEU A 661 8.03 24.50 9.89
C LEU A 661 8.46 25.46 8.79
N GLU A 662 8.39 25.00 7.54
CA GLU A 662 8.46 25.88 6.39
C GLU A 662 7.20 26.77 6.32
N LYS A 663 7.29 27.89 5.58
CA LYS A 663 6.22 28.90 5.53
C LYS A 663 4.86 28.34 5.04
N ASP A 664 4.89 27.31 4.20
CA ASP A 664 3.74 26.66 3.59
C ASP A 664 3.39 25.31 4.25
N GLU A 665 3.99 25.00 5.40
CA GLU A 665 3.69 23.84 6.21
C GLU A 665 2.75 24.17 7.36
N VAL A 666 1.75 23.33 7.60
CA VAL A 666 0.77 23.52 8.68
C VAL A 666 0.65 22.26 9.53
N ILE A 667 0.88 22.42 10.83
CA ILE A 667 0.46 21.47 11.87
C ILE A 667 -0.55 22.19 12.76
N SER A 668 -1.73 21.65 12.92
CA SER A 668 -2.84 22.29 13.64
C SER A 668 -3.44 21.34 14.68
N PRO A 669 -3.85 21.87 15.84
CA PRO A 669 -4.64 21.09 16.83
C PRO A 669 -5.99 20.64 16.26
N LEU A 670 -6.57 21.38 15.31
CA LEU A 670 -7.83 21.06 14.63
C LEU A 670 -7.59 20.42 13.25
N PRO A 671 -8.50 19.59 12.74
CA PRO A 671 -8.44 19.04 11.38
C PRO A 671 -8.87 20.06 10.32
N VAL A 672 -8.04 21.07 10.11
CA VAL A 672 -8.30 22.18 9.17
C VAL A 672 -7.90 21.80 7.74
N TYR A 673 -8.43 22.54 6.75
CA TYR A 673 -7.88 22.57 5.39
C TYR A 673 -6.68 23.54 5.32
N ALA A 674 -5.63 23.11 4.66
CA ALA A 674 -4.49 23.94 4.31
C ALA A 674 -4.08 23.71 2.85
N SER A 675 -3.78 24.79 2.12
CA SER A 675 -3.14 24.72 0.80
C SER A 675 -1.74 24.13 0.92
N THR A 676 -1.25 23.55 -0.17
CA THR A 676 0.07 22.90 -0.20
C THR A 676 0.91 23.48 -1.34
N PHE A 677 2.23 23.30 -1.25
CA PHE A 677 3.09 23.41 -2.42
C PHE A 677 2.59 22.43 -3.52
N GLU A 678 2.79 22.82 -4.78
CA GLU A 678 2.31 22.07 -5.94
C GLU A 678 0.83 21.63 -5.84
N GLY A 679 0.02 22.39 -5.12
CA GLY A 679 -1.43 22.22 -5.01
C GLY A 679 -2.21 22.90 -6.13
N TRP A 680 -3.54 22.85 -6.03
CA TRP A 680 -4.45 23.40 -7.06
C TRP A 680 -4.34 24.92 -7.24
N ASP A 681 -3.88 25.65 -6.25
CA ASP A 681 -3.73 27.11 -6.19
C ASP A 681 -2.26 27.59 -6.17
N ASP A 682 -1.30 26.69 -6.34
CA ASP A 682 0.12 27.04 -6.38
C ASP A 682 0.43 27.90 -7.63
N PRO A 683 1.15 29.02 -7.50
CA PRO A 683 1.61 29.85 -8.63
C PRO A 683 2.39 29.07 -9.71
N LEU A 684 3.05 27.97 -9.34
CA LEU A 684 3.79 27.08 -10.24
C LEU A 684 2.89 26.48 -11.34
N ARG A 685 1.56 26.48 -11.17
CA ARG A 685 0.60 26.07 -12.18
C ARG A 685 0.64 26.91 -13.47
N SER A 686 1.23 28.11 -13.42
CA SER A 686 1.49 28.90 -14.64
C SER A 686 2.47 28.20 -15.59
N GLN A 687 3.35 27.32 -15.06
CA GLN A 687 4.34 26.55 -15.84
C GLN A 687 3.91 25.07 -15.98
N TYR A 688 3.33 24.50 -14.94
CA TYR A 688 2.91 23.09 -14.88
C TYR A 688 1.43 23.01 -14.46
N PRO A 689 0.49 23.14 -15.39
CA PRO A 689 -0.90 23.43 -15.08
C PRO A 689 -1.72 22.24 -14.60
N LEU A 690 -1.21 21.02 -14.72
CA LEU A 690 -1.94 19.79 -14.37
C LEU A 690 -1.46 19.22 -13.04
N GLN A 691 -2.39 18.95 -12.12
CA GLN A 691 -2.08 18.14 -10.94
C GLN A 691 -1.87 16.68 -11.36
N LEU A 692 -0.79 16.03 -10.89
CA LEU A 692 -0.50 14.62 -11.17
C LEU A 692 -0.60 13.79 -9.88
N PHE A 693 -1.34 12.70 -9.93
CA PHE A 693 -1.31 11.68 -8.88
C PHE A 693 -1.07 10.27 -9.43
N GLY A 694 -0.55 9.39 -8.57
CA GLY A 694 -0.31 7.98 -8.87
C GLY A 694 -1.47 7.10 -8.41
N PHE A 695 -1.94 6.20 -9.27
CA PHE A 695 -2.94 5.21 -8.87
C PHE A 695 -2.35 3.80 -8.87
N HIS A 696 -2.94 2.91 -8.08
CA HIS A 696 -2.60 1.49 -8.13
C HIS A 696 -2.95 0.90 -9.48
N TYR A 697 -1.99 0.22 -10.10
CA TYR A 697 -2.10 -0.28 -11.45
C TYR A 697 -2.47 -1.76 -11.47
N LYS A 698 -3.36 -2.17 -12.39
CA LYS A 698 -3.88 -3.54 -12.42
C LYS A 698 -2.83 -4.59 -12.80
N ALA A 699 -1.89 -4.23 -13.68
CA ALA A 699 -0.91 -5.17 -14.21
C ALA A 699 0.25 -5.47 -13.25
N ARG A 700 0.42 -4.68 -12.18
CA ARG A 700 1.49 -4.86 -11.19
C ARG A 700 1.05 -4.43 -9.81
N THR A 701 1.81 -4.81 -8.80
CA THR A 701 1.63 -4.32 -7.42
C THR A 701 2.85 -3.49 -7.06
N HIS A 702 2.67 -2.16 -6.98
CA HIS A 702 3.80 -1.24 -7.01
C HIS A 702 4.73 -1.60 -8.18
N SER A 703 6.00 -1.98 -7.96
CA SER A 703 6.90 -2.45 -9.01
C SER A 703 6.93 -3.98 -9.21
N SER A 704 6.32 -4.76 -8.31
CA SER A 704 6.26 -6.21 -8.45
C SER A 704 5.39 -6.61 -9.65
N TYR A 705 5.88 -7.54 -10.46
CA TYR A 705 5.34 -7.96 -11.76
C TYR A 705 5.54 -6.94 -12.90
N GLY A 706 6.26 -5.84 -12.67
CA GLY A 706 6.45 -4.77 -13.66
C GLY A 706 7.18 -5.20 -14.95
N ASN A 707 7.94 -6.29 -14.89
CA ASN A 707 8.69 -6.87 -16.03
C ASN A 707 7.97 -8.04 -16.72
N VAL A 708 6.72 -8.36 -16.36
CA VAL A 708 5.99 -9.48 -16.98
C VAL A 708 5.25 -9.02 -18.23
N ASP A 709 5.67 -9.51 -19.39
CA ASP A 709 5.21 -9.14 -20.72
C ASP A 709 3.70 -9.26 -20.94
N VAL A 710 3.12 -10.38 -20.54
CA VAL A 710 1.67 -10.62 -20.69
C VAL A 710 0.83 -9.64 -19.87
N LEU A 711 1.36 -9.16 -18.73
CA LEU A 711 0.68 -8.17 -17.91
C LEU A 711 0.82 -6.76 -18.51
N GLN A 712 1.98 -6.44 -19.06
CA GLN A 712 2.20 -5.18 -19.79
C GLN A 712 1.31 -5.09 -21.03
N ALA A 713 1.14 -6.20 -21.76
CA ALA A 713 0.25 -6.27 -22.93
C ALA A 713 -1.23 -6.15 -22.53
N ALA A 714 -1.64 -6.77 -21.42
CA ALA A 714 -3.02 -6.71 -20.93
C ALA A 714 -3.41 -5.31 -20.43
N CYS A 715 -2.44 -4.52 -19.97
CA CYS A 715 -2.67 -3.22 -19.38
C CYS A 715 -1.45 -2.33 -19.62
N ARG A 716 -1.57 -1.37 -20.55
CA ARG A 716 -0.44 -0.50 -20.92
C ARG A 716 -0.18 0.58 -19.86
N GLN A 717 1.08 0.96 -19.67
CA GLN A 717 1.43 2.16 -18.92
C GLN A 717 1.06 3.39 -19.74
N GLU A 718 0.14 4.19 -19.23
CA GLU A 718 -0.42 5.37 -19.92
C GLU A 718 -0.57 6.51 -18.93
N VAL A 719 -0.47 7.76 -19.41
CA VAL A 719 -0.94 8.93 -18.66
C VAL A 719 -2.39 9.21 -19.03
N TRP A 720 -3.26 9.33 -18.02
CA TRP A 720 -4.66 9.68 -18.21
C TRP A 720 -4.80 11.20 -18.25
N ILE A 721 -5.48 11.69 -19.25
CA ILE A 721 -5.76 13.12 -19.48
C ILE A 721 -7.23 13.30 -19.88
N ASN A 722 -7.87 14.35 -19.30
CA ASN A 722 -9.24 14.67 -19.66
C ASN A 722 -9.33 15.17 -21.12
N PRO A 723 -10.42 14.86 -21.88
CA PRO A 723 -10.59 15.33 -23.26
C PRO A 723 -10.43 16.84 -23.45
N LEU A 724 -10.91 17.66 -22.50
CA LEU A 724 -10.78 19.13 -22.57
C LEU A 724 -9.32 19.60 -22.46
N ASP A 725 -8.52 18.92 -21.63
CA ASP A 725 -7.09 19.23 -21.46
C ASP A 725 -6.27 18.71 -22.65
N ALA A 726 -6.66 17.55 -23.20
CA ALA A 726 -6.03 16.96 -24.37
C ALA A 726 -6.25 17.81 -25.64
N GLU A 727 -7.49 18.30 -25.86
CA GLU A 727 -7.83 19.17 -27.00
C GLU A 727 -6.98 20.44 -27.01
N LYS A 728 -6.84 21.12 -25.86
CA LYS A 728 -6.00 22.33 -25.73
C LYS A 728 -4.53 22.09 -26.11
N ARG A 729 -4.05 20.86 -26.07
CA ARG A 729 -2.67 20.43 -26.34
C ARG A 729 -2.51 19.71 -27.68
N GLY A 730 -3.60 19.55 -28.45
CA GLY A 730 -3.59 18.79 -29.70
C GLY A 730 -3.28 17.30 -29.52
N ILE A 731 -3.52 16.75 -28.32
CA ILE A 731 -3.23 15.35 -27.97
C ILE A 731 -4.44 14.48 -28.29
N LYS A 732 -4.19 13.39 -29.01
CA LYS A 732 -5.18 12.33 -29.31
C LYS A 732 -4.91 11.09 -28.47
N ASN A 733 -5.94 10.28 -28.30
CA ASN A 733 -5.79 9.01 -27.58
C ASN A 733 -4.75 8.10 -28.26
N GLY A 734 -3.76 7.63 -27.49
CA GLY A 734 -2.66 6.81 -27.95
C GLY A 734 -1.44 7.56 -28.47
N ASP A 735 -1.48 8.89 -28.58
CA ASP A 735 -0.30 9.69 -28.93
C ASP A 735 0.81 9.50 -27.88
N MET A 736 2.05 9.40 -28.34
CA MET A 736 3.21 9.46 -27.47
C MET A 736 3.36 10.88 -26.95
N VAL A 737 3.46 11.00 -25.61
CA VAL A 737 3.60 12.30 -24.94
C VAL A 737 4.78 12.29 -23.99
N ARG A 738 5.30 13.47 -23.71
CA ARG A 738 6.18 13.74 -22.56
C ARG A 738 5.36 14.30 -21.42
N VAL A 739 5.57 13.77 -20.22
CA VAL A 739 5.06 14.34 -18.97
C VAL A 739 6.27 14.83 -18.19
N PHE A 740 6.27 16.09 -17.80
CA PHE A 740 7.48 16.71 -17.27
C PHE A 740 7.20 17.80 -16.23
N ASN A 741 8.20 18.06 -15.43
CA ASN A 741 8.31 19.20 -14.52
C ASN A 741 9.79 19.51 -14.26
N GLN A 742 10.06 20.36 -13.24
CA GLN A 742 11.44 20.78 -12.90
C GLN A 742 12.34 19.61 -12.42
N ARG A 743 11.78 18.44 -12.10
CA ARG A 743 12.55 17.27 -11.61
C ARG A 743 12.96 16.31 -12.73
N GLY A 744 12.19 16.23 -13.78
CA GLY A 744 12.50 15.32 -14.88
C GLY A 744 11.40 15.20 -15.93
N GLU A 745 11.58 14.22 -16.83
CA GLU A 745 10.69 13.91 -17.93
C GLU A 745 10.48 12.41 -18.05
N VAL A 746 9.24 12.01 -18.28
CA VAL A 746 8.88 10.63 -18.65
C VAL A 746 8.16 10.63 -20.00
N ARG A 747 8.29 9.54 -20.77
CA ARG A 747 7.61 9.37 -22.06
C ARG A 747 6.73 8.12 -22.07
N LEU A 748 5.47 8.30 -22.43
CA LEU A 748 4.48 7.22 -22.48
C LEU A 748 3.27 7.61 -23.36
N PRO A 749 2.42 6.65 -23.75
CA PRO A 749 1.18 6.96 -24.48
C PRO A 749 0.18 7.71 -23.60
N ALA A 750 -0.59 8.60 -24.23
CA ALA A 750 -1.71 9.28 -23.60
C ALA A 750 -2.99 8.44 -23.68
N LYS A 751 -3.74 8.37 -22.59
CA LYS A 751 -5.11 7.89 -22.53
C LYS A 751 -6.06 9.06 -22.35
N VAL A 752 -6.69 9.47 -23.43
CA VAL A 752 -7.70 10.54 -23.40
C VAL A 752 -9.02 9.94 -22.94
N THR A 753 -9.52 10.38 -21.78
CA THR A 753 -10.69 9.75 -21.15
C THR A 753 -11.45 10.71 -20.23
N PRO A 754 -12.81 10.73 -20.26
CA PRO A 754 -13.61 11.50 -19.32
C PRO A 754 -13.63 10.90 -17.90
N ARG A 755 -12.98 9.77 -17.68
CA ARG A 755 -12.86 9.11 -16.37
C ARG A 755 -11.86 9.82 -15.43
N ILE A 756 -11.28 10.93 -15.83
CA ILE A 756 -10.50 11.83 -14.98
C ILE A 756 -11.02 13.25 -15.14
N MET A 757 -11.05 14.00 -14.03
CA MET A 757 -11.56 15.38 -14.07
C MET A 757 -10.60 16.32 -14.81
N PRO A 758 -11.10 17.43 -15.38
CA PRO A 758 -10.26 18.45 -16.02
C PRO A 758 -9.25 19.08 -15.04
N GLY A 759 -8.06 19.43 -15.52
CA GLY A 759 -6.97 20.02 -14.72
C GLY A 759 -6.19 19.00 -13.88
N VAL A 760 -6.51 17.70 -14.01
CA VAL A 760 -5.88 16.60 -13.28
C VAL A 760 -5.42 15.53 -14.27
N SER A 761 -4.26 14.97 -14.02
CA SER A 761 -3.72 13.81 -14.74
C SER A 761 -3.34 12.68 -13.76
N ALA A 762 -3.29 11.46 -14.27
CA ALA A 762 -2.97 10.30 -13.45
C ALA A 762 -2.09 9.30 -14.19
N MET A 763 -1.17 8.65 -13.46
CA MET A 763 -0.32 7.59 -13.99
C MET A 763 -0.35 6.38 -13.07
N GLY A 764 -0.22 5.18 -13.66
CA GLY A 764 -0.01 3.96 -12.87
C GLY A 764 1.34 3.99 -12.15
N GLN A 765 1.32 3.89 -10.81
CA GLN A 765 2.56 3.86 -10.02
C GLN A 765 3.34 2.55 -10.20
N GLY A 766 4.67 2.59 -9.97
CA GLY A 766 5.53 1.41 -9.89
C GLY A 766 6.06 0.88 -11.23
N ALA A 767 5.89 1.59 -12.35
CA ALA A 767 6.62 1.29 -13.57
C ALA A 767 8.12 1.33 -13.30
N TRP A 768 8.87 0.40 -13.87
CA TRP A 768 10.33 0.37 -13.66
C TRP A 768 10.97 1.54 -14.38
N HIS A 769 11.75 2.31 -13.63
CA HIS A 769 12.55 3.40 -14.19
C HIS A 769 13.54 2.85 -15.23
N ASP A 770 13.57 3.46 -16.40
CA ASP A 770 14.45 3.10 -17.51
C ASP A 770 14.91 4.35 -18.25
N ALA A 771 16.05 4.90 -17.81
CA ALA A 771 16.65 6.10 -18.37
C ALA A 771 18.17 5.95 -18.55
N ASN A 772 18.72 6.67 -19.54
CA ASN A 772 20.15 6.85 -19.64
C ASN A 772 20.63 7.90 -18.62
N MET A 773 21.06 7.45 -17.44
CA MET A 773 21.44 8.33 -16.34
C MET A 773 22.73 9.12 -16.56
N THR A 774 23.53 8.75 -17.55
CA THR A 774 24.73 9.50 -17.99
C THR A 774 24.45 10.42 -19.18
N GLY A 775 23.25 10.37 -19.76
CA GLY A 775 22.79 11.15 -20.91
C GLY A 775 21.68 12.14 -20.56
N ASP A 776 20.57 12.04 -21.28
CA ASP A 776 19.42 12.97 -21.18
C ASP A 776 18.52 12.72 -19.98
N ARG A 777 18.64 11.58 -19.31
CA ARG A 777 17.82 11.15 -18.16
C ARG A 777 16.33 11.09 -18.45
N ILE A 778 15.92 10.99 -19.71
CA ILE A 778 14.50 10.80 -20.06
C ILE A 778 14.09 9.38 -19.68
N ASP A 779 13.07 9.25 -18.87
CA ASP A 779 12.58 7.95 -18.40
C ASP A 779 11.54 7.36 -19.37
N HIS A 780 11.96 6.37 -20.14
CA HIS A 780 11.13 5.60 -21.07
C HIS A 780 10.34 4.47 -20.38
N GLY A 781 10.69 4.12 -19.15
CA GLY A 781 9.91 3.22 -18.29
C GLY A 781 8.67 3.86 -17.70
N ALA A 782 8.63 5.19 -17.70
CA ALA A 782 7.55 6.01 -17.17
C ALA A 782 7.26 5.76 -15.68
N CYS A 783 8.32 5.75 -14.86
CA CYS A 783 8.19 5.75 -13.40
C CYS A 783 7.74 7.13 -12.92
N MET A 784 6.58 7.24 -12.28
CA MET A 784 6.08 8.54 -11.85
C MET A 784 7.00 9.24 -10.84
N ASN A 785 7.84 8.49 -10.11
CA ASN A 785 8.77 9.07 -9.13
C ASN A 785 9.94 9.85 -9.74
N THR A 786 10.09 9.84 -11.05
CA THR A 786 10.89 10.83 -11.81
C THR A 786 10.32 12.25 -11.64
N LEU A 787 9.02 12.36 -11.39
CA LEU A 787 8.28 13.62 -11.33
C LEU A 787 7.85 14.05 -9.91
N THR A 788 7.97 13.16 -8.91
CA THR A 788 7.49 13.43 -7.54
C THR A 788 8.53 14.15 -6.69
N THR A 789 8.06 14.90 -5.71
CA THR A 789 8.94 15.61 -4.76
C THR A 789 9.48 14.69 -3.68
N HIS A 790 10.72 14.91 -3.23
CA HIS A 790 11.27 14.29 -2.02
C HIS A 790 11.00 15.10 -0.75
N ARG A 791 10.29 16.23 -0.84
CA ARG A 791 9.90 17.04 0.31
C ARG A 791 8.86 16.27 1.15
N PRO A 792 9.13 15.98 2.44
CA PRO A 792 8.19 15.20 3.26
C PRO A 792 6.98 16.03 3.70
N SER A 793 5.91 15.34 4.11
CA SER A 793 4.78 15.96 4.81
C SER A 793 5.20 16.50 6.18
N PRO A 794 4.52 17.53 6.74
CA PRO A 794 5.01 18.25 7.91
C PRO A 794 5.12 17.41 9.18
N LEU A 795 4.09 16.66 9.53
CA LEU A 795 3.98 15.95 10.81
C LEU A 795 4.61 14.55 10.76
N ALA A 796 4.16 13.72 9.84
CA ALA A 796 4.60 12.35 9.70
C ALA A 796 5.97 12.21 9.03
N LYS A 797 6.46 13.26 8.40
CA LYS A 797 7.61 13.23 7.48
C LYS A 797 7.46 12.13 6.42
N GLY A 798 6.22 11.92 5.96
CA GLY A 798 5.84 10.89 5.01
C GLY A 798 5.91 11.35 3.56
N ASN A 799 5.66 10.41 2.66
CA ASN A 799 5.72 10.63 1.21
C ASN A 799 4.42 11.27 0.67
N PRO A 800 4.43 12.53 0.20
CA PRO A 800 3.30 13.18 -0.43
C PRO A 800 3.21 12.85 -1.93
N GLN A 801 3.19 11.58 -2.29
CA GLN A 801 3.28 11.06 -3.66
C GLN A 801 2.23 11.66 -4.63
N HIS A 802 1.09 12.12 -4.12
CA HIS A 802 -0.01 12.66 -4.93
C HIS A 802 -0.01 14.19 -5.03
N THR A 803 0.99 14.86 -4.46
CA THR A 803 1.15 16.32 -4.53
C THR A 803 2.24 16.68 -5.54
N ASN A 804 1.86 16.83 -6.81
CA ASN A 804 2.78 17.15 -7.90
C ASN A 804 2.08 17.97 -8.97
N LEU A 805 2.81 18.88 -9.61
CA LEU A 805 2.40 19.60 -10.81
C LEU A 805 3.25 19.17 -12.01
N VAL A 806 2.63 19.04 -13.16
CA VAL A 806 3.26 18.66 -14.43
C VAL A 806 2.63 19.40 -15.61
N ASP A 807 3.32 19.41 -16.75
CA ASP A 807 2.69 19.62 -18.04
C ASP A 807 2.83 18.38 -18.92
N ILE A 808 1.99 18.27 -19.93
CA ILE A 808 1.92 17.17 -20.89
C ILE A 808 1.95 17.74 -22.29
N GLU A 809 2.90 17.30 -23.10
CA GLU A 809 3.04 17.71 -24.48
C GLU A 809 3.21 16.50 -25.40
N LYS A 810 2.78 16.64 -26.67
CA LYS A 810 3.02 15.64 -27.68
C LYS A 810 4.52 15.60 -28.06
N VAL A 811 5.08 14.37 -28.22
CA VAL A 811 6.47 14.17 -28.67
C VAL A 811 6.54 14.16 -30.18
#